data_82f3208bf30c4d2e476908ae987b827d
#
_entry.id   82f3208bf30c4d2e476908ae987b827d
#
_cell.length_a   1.000
_cell.length_b   1.000
_cell.length_c   1.000
_cell.angle_alpha   90.00
_cell.angle_beta   90.00
_cell.angle_gamma   90.00
#
_symmetry.space_group_name_H-M   'P 1'
#
loop_
_entity.id
_entity.type
_entity.pdbx_description
1 polymer ?
#
loop_
_entity_poly.entity_id
_entity_poly.type
_entity_poly.pdbx_seq_one_letter_code
_entity_poly.pdbx_strand_id
1 'polypeptide(L)'
;MGQPKISDKRWSVDLEKRIQSEHYDGESYRERYAFNKDTKKEIFVIDTPPPYPSGTWHIGAVAQYSMIDVIARSQRLLGKEVKFPWGVDRNGINIEFTVEKKTGRKMRTYDRAEFLDLCSETIEEYTKAMRNTAKRVGLSCDFENEYLTDSPDYRAVSQSIFVELFKSGDIVEDLRPNIYDPVEGTTIADAEVQRVQRETKLCNVKWHTEDGEEIIISTTRPEMICACGVVVVNPEDDRYSHLLGKRVKLPIEVAERDPYVEIASHPSVKMDFGSGVLMVCSYGDQNDVSIFRELGLRPFVAINLEGEMTEIAGPLTGMKVIEARTSAIEILRLSGNLVSTEDRLQEIPVSERGGNPIEIILLKEWYVRQTHILDRLIELSRESRFIPKRNRQYLQDWIDGISIDWPISRRRWYHTEVPIWYSEDRTKVVVPPRGIYVQPWKDLPPSDSEVIDRESKDTLGYYRELRSTLGKLMGEEKVFDTWMDSSNSNLYVSGYLTDPKLFDRSFPTAIRPQGKEIVRTWLYYTLLKSALLLDRPGFQSIWVDGLGMDPWGRKMSKSLGNGIDADSVLECGAAGRTGSWKIKGADGKQVVLKANKIGSECFRLWKACDAQVGDDFHINPEEIETKYYGVLTKIFNVARFASQFESPDDLSSPPELNIEDIWILSEFDRSMAKVEKAWKDVDIYTAAQTLKSFGTGIFPSHWLEMSKSRLYDGDISATWTIHRIVRDFLSAFSPICPFFTHYLSTTLYGSSSVDVRAFPRLPSFHGSELFEELRVKTESLEEFNSMVWREKKERGLSLKSPISDIQIPEFLNLFTDALVNMHNLE
;
A
#
# COMPACT_ATOMS: atom_id res chain seq x y z
N MET A 1 34.25 -40.53 4.95
CA MET A 1 33.62 -39.21 4.84
C MET A 1 33.48 -38.85 3.34
N GLY A 2 32.27 -38.69 2.84
CA GLY A 2 32.02 -38.20 1.49
C GLY A 2 32.32 -36.70 1.40
N GLN A 3 32.67 -36.21 0.22
CA GLN A 3 32.67 -34.76 -0.01
C GLN A 3 31.22 -34.26 0.00
N PRO A 4 30.93 -33.05 0.61
CA PRO A 4 29.57 -32.55 0.62
C PRO A 4 29.00 -32.41 -0.80
N LYS A 5 27.78 -32.85 -1.05
CA LYS A 5 27.06 -32.61 -2.33
C LYS A 5 26.92 -31.12 -2.60
N ILE A 6 26.74 -30.29 -1.55
CA ILE A 6 26.74 -28.84 -1.66
C ILE A 6 28.21 -28.38 -1.75
N SER A 7 28.65 -28.05 -2.96
CA SER A 7 30.02 -27.63 -3.27
C SER A 7 30.34 -26.21 -2.79
N ASP A 8 29.36 -25.31 -2.81
CA ASP A 8 29.50 -23.94 -2.33
C ASP A 8 29.80 -23.94 -0.83
N LYS A 9 30.78 -23.12 -0.41
CA LYS A 9 31.21 -23.07 1.00
C LYS A 9 30.30 -22.23 1.87
N ARG A 10 29.55 -21.29 1.28
CA ARG A 10 28.63 -20.34 1.95
C ARG A 10 27.60 -19.81 0.97
N TRP A 11 26.48 -19.38 1.50
CA TRP A 11 25.53 -18.58 0.76
C TRP A 11 26.16 -17.25 0.35
N SER A 12 25.88 -16.76 -0.86
CA SER A 12 26.35 -15.45 -1.33
C SER A 12 25.33 -14.82 -2.27
N VAL A 13 25.38 -13.49 -2.40
CA VAL A 13 24.48 -12.75 -3.30
C VAL A 13 24.74 -13.10 -4.78
N ASP A 14 25.97 -13.47 -5.14
CA ASP A 14 26.28 -13.95 -6.48
C ASP A 14 25.62 -15.31 -6.78
N LEU A 15 25.67 -16.22 -5.80
CA LEU A 15 24.95 -17.50 -5.89
C LEU A 15 23.44 -17.28 -6.01
N GLU A 16 22.89 -16.40 -5.19
CA GLU A 16 21.48 -16.00 -5.23
C GLU A 16 21.06 -15.49 -6.62
N LYS A 17 21.85 -14.60 -7.23
CA LYS A 17 21.57 -14.05 -8.57
C LYS A 17 21.58 -15.12 -9.66
N ARG A 18 22.52 -16.08 -9.58
CA ARG A 18 22.56 -17.21 -10.52
C ARG A 18 21.28 -18.04 -10.42
N ILE A 19 20.86 -18.38 -9.19
CA ILE A 19 19.64 -19.14 -8.96
C ILE A 19 18.40 -18.36 -9.42
N GLN A 20 18.34 -17.06 -9.20
CA GLN A 20 17.27 -16.23 -9.70
C GLN A 20 17.14 -16.25 -11.22
N SER A 21 18.27 -16.12 -11.94
CA SER A 21 18.25 -16.18 -13.40
C SER A 21 17.70 -17.53 -13.86
N GLU A 22 18.22 -18.63 -13.33
CA GLU A 22 17.75 -19.99 -13.64
C GLU A 22 16.26 -20.18 -13.28
N HIS A 23 15.77 -19.53 -12.21
CA HIS A 23 14.40 -19.65 -11.71
C HIS A 23 13.38 -18.93 -12.60
N TYR A 24 13.71 -17.76 -13.14
CA TYR A 24 12.82 -16.95 -13.97
C TYR A 24 12.97 -17.22 -15.49
N ASP A 25 14.01 -17.93 -15.91
CA ASP A 25 14.22 -18.29 -17.30
C ASP A 25 13.51 -19.62 -17.62
N GLY A 26 12.60 -19.59 -18.61
CA GLY A 26 12.04 -20.77 -19.26
C GLY A 26 10.64 -21.24 -18.81
N GLU A 27 10.22 -22.36 -19.41
CA GLU A 27 8.88 -22.96 -19.24
C GLU A 27 8.56 -23.36 -17.80
N SER A 28 9.57 -23.74 -17.01
CA SER A 28 9.37 -24.18 -15.62
C SER A 28 8.84 -23.06 -14.70
N TYR A 29 9.06 -21.81 -15.04
CA TYR A 29 8.45 -20.68 -14.32
C TYR A 29 6.93 -20.61 -14.55
N ARG A 30 6.50 -20.75 -15.79
CA ARG A 30 5.07 -20.78 -16.17
C ARG A 30 4.34 -21.90 -15.44
N GLU A 31 4.88 -23.11 -15.47
CA GLU A 31 4.27 -24.27 -14.81
C GLU A 31 4.08 -24.08 -13.31
N ARG A 32 4.93 -23.30 -12.65
CA ARG A 32 4.88 -23.07 -11.21
C ARG A 32 3.91 -22.00 -10.78
N TYR A 33 3.77 -20.91 -11.55
CA TYR A 33 3.08 -19.69 -11.09
C TYR A 33 1.93 -19.25 -11.98
N ALA A 34 1.77 -19.81 -13.20
CA ALA A 34 0.60 -19.56 -14.01
C ALA A 34 -0.66 -20.10 -13.32
N PHE A 35 -1.69 -19.26 -13.32
CA PHE A 35 -2.97 -19.64 -12.73
C PHE A 35 -3.73 -20.63 -13.61
N ASN A 36 -4.14 -21.76 -13.02
CA ASN A 36 -5.01 -22.74 -13.69
C ASN A 36 -6.47 -22.49 -13.34
N LYS A 37 -7.23 -21.84 -14.23
CA LYS A 37 -8.65 -21.55 -14.03
C LYS A 37 -9.54 -22.79 -13.93
N ASP A 38 -9.14 -23.92 -14.54
CA ASP A 38 -9.90 -25.17 -14.58
C ASP A 38 -9.60 -26.08 -13.39
N THR A 39 -8.84 -25.61 -12.43
CA THR A 39 -8.47 -26.34 -11.21
C THR A 39 -9.69 -26.74 -10.39
N LYS A 40 -9.59 -27.92 -9.72
CA LYS A 40 -10.55 -28.35 -8.68
C LYS A 40 -10.15 -27.93 -7.27
N LYS A 41 -8.95 -27.37 -7.10
CA LYS A 41 -8.49 -26.85 -5.81
C LYS A 41 -9.26 -25.59 -5.44
N GLU A 42 -9.21 -25.24 -4.16
CA GLU A 42 -9.67 -23.93 -3.66
C GLU A 42 -8.85 -22.83 -4.35
N ILE A 43 -9.55 -21.87 -4.97
CA ILE A 43 -8.90 -20.71 -5.59
C ILE A 43 -8.64 -19.65 -4.53
N PHE A 44 -7.40 -19.16 -4.49
CA PHE A 44 -6.97 -18.10 -3.58
C PHE A 44 -6.50 -16.89 -4.41
N VAL A 45 -7.39 -15.92 -4.58
CA VAL A 45 -7.07 -14.69 -5.33
C VAL A 45 -6.42 -13.67 -4.40
N ILE A 46 -5.25 -13.20 -4.78
CA ILE A 46 -4.56 -12.08 -4.13
C ILE A 46 -4.77 -10.84 -4.99
N ASP A 47 -5.55 -9.90 -4.47
CA ASP A 47 -5.77 -8.60 -5.10
C ASP A 47 -4.78 -7.59 -4.52
N THR A 48 -3.62 -7.43 -5.15
CA THR A 48 -2.59 -6.47 -4.72
C THR A 48 -2.89 -5.07 -5.24
N PRO A 49 -2.50 -4.01 -4.49
CA PRO A 49 -2.51 -2.68 -5.07
C PRO A 49 -1.55 -2.67 -6.27
N PRO A 50 -2.02 -2.35 -7.48
CA PRO A 50 -1.09 -2.26 -8.60
C PRO A 50 -0.12 -1.10 -8.35
N PRO A 51 1.21 -1.35 -8.27
CA PRO A 51 2.16 -0.30 -7.98
C PRO A 51 2.25 0.70 -9.14
N TYR A 52 2.42 1.98 -8.80
CA TYR A 52 2.62 3.04 -9.78
C TYR A 52 4.11 3.18 -10.13
N PRO A 53 4.51 3.06 -11.39
CA PRO A 53 5.90 3.16 -11.81
C PRO A 53 6.34 4.63 -11.87
N SER A 54 7.15 5.06 -10.90
CA SER A 54 7.64 6.45 -10.77
C SER A 54 9.17 6.57 -10.73
N GLY A 55 9.88 5.66 -11.39
CA GLY A 55 11.34 5.51 -11.33
C GLY A 55 11.75 4.30 -10.48
N THR A 56 12.74 4.43 -9.60
CA THR A 56 13.13 3.35 -8.68
C THR A 56 12.01 3.03 -7.71
N TRP A 57 11.72 1.73 -7.55
CA TRP A 57 10.66 1.29 -6.65
C TRP A 57 11.08 1.52 -5.20
N HIS A 58 10.18 2.10 -4.40
CA HIS A 58 10.47 2.48 -3.02
C HIS A 58 10.72 1.24 -2.16
N ILE A 59 11.78 1.24 -1.36
CA ILE A 59 12.19 0.08 -0.55
C ILE A 59 11.10 -0.39 0.44
N GLY A 60 10.31 0.52 0.99
CA GLY A 60 9.17 0.18 1.85
C GLY A 60 8.11 -0.63 1.10
N ALA A 61 7.81 -0.25 -0.14
CA ALA A 61 6.90 -1.01 -0.98
C ALA A 61 7.48 -2.38 -1.34
N VAL A 62 8.77 -2.46 -1.71
CA VAL A 62 9.45 -3.74 -1.99
C VAL A 62 9.39 -4.67 -0.78
N ALA A 63 9.54 -4.15 0.44
CA ALA A 63 9.40 -4.91 1.68
C ALA A 63 7.97 -5.45 1.86
N GLN A 64 6.93 -4.63 1.63
CA GLN A 64 5.54 -5.06 1.71
C GLN A 64 5.21 -6.13 0.65
N TYR A 65 5.62 -5.90 -0.62
CA TYR A 65 5.37 -6.87 -1.70
C TYR A 65 6.10 -8.19 -1.48
N SER A 66 7.27 -8.18 -0.85
CA SER A 66 7.95 -9.42 -0.47
C SER A 66 7.11 -10.24 0.53
N MET A 67 6.37 -9.59 1.43
CA MET A 67 5.46 -10.28 2.35
C MET A 67 4.17 -10.75 1.67
N ILE A 68 3.66 -9.99 0.71
CA ILE A 68 2.54 -10.45 -0.14
C ILE A 68 2.93 -11.73 -0.90
N ASP A 69 4.16 -11.81 -1.39
CA ASP A 69 4.68 -13.02 -2.01
C ASP A 69 4.82 -14.18 -1.02
N VAL A 70 5.20 -13.91 0.24
CA VAL A 70 5.18 -14.94 1.29
C VAL A 70 3.76 -15.50 1.49
N ILE A 71 2.73 -14.66 1.45
CA ILE A 71 1.33 -15.11 1.48
C ILE A 71 1.05 -16.03 0.27
N ALA A 72 1.40 -15.60 -0.95
CA ALA A 72 1.17 -16.40 -2.15
C ALA A 72 1.82 -17.79 -2.06
N ARG A 73 3.11 -17.83 -1.69
CA ARG A 73 3.87 -19.08 -1.58
C ARG A 73 3.34 -19.97 -0.45
N SER A 74 2.99 -19.40 0.71
CA SER A 74 2.43 -20.17 1.82
C SER A 74 1.08 -20.79 1.49
N GLN A 75 0.21 -20.08 0.75
CA GLN A 75 -1.08 -20.63 0.32
C GLN A 75 -0.93 -21.71 -0.75
N ARG A 76 0.05 -21.60 -1.67
CA ARG A 76 0.42 -22.70 -2.59
C ARG A 76 0.93 -23.92 -1.82
N LEU A 77 1.79 -23.71 -0.84
CA LEU A 77 2.32 -24.78 0.03
C LEU A 77 1.20 -25.49 0.81
N LEU A 78 0.13 -24.76 1.18
CA LEU A 78 -1.07 -25.34 1.80
C LEU A 78 -2.00 -26.04 0.81
N GLY A 79 -1.65 -26.07 -0.49
CA GLY A 79 -2.35 -26.84 -1.54
C GLY A 79 -3.41 -26.07 -2.32
N LYS A 80 -3.51 -24.74 -2.15
CA LYS A 80 -4.46 -23.91 -2.91
C LYS A 80 -3.95 -23.58 -4.30
N GLU A 81 -4.88 -23.26 -5.19
CA GLU A 81 -4.58 -22.65 -6.50
C GLU A 81 -4.53 -21.13 -6.32
N VAL A 82 -3.35 -20.54 -6.41
CA VAL A 82 -3.17 -19.11 -6.13
C VAL A 82 -3.15 -18.31 -7.41
N LYS A 83 -4.10 -17.37 -7.53
CA LYS A 83 -4.09 -16.34 -8.58
C LYS A 83 -3.39 -15.10 -8.04
N PHE A 84 -2.18 -14.86 -8.50
CA PHE A 84 -1.33 -13.73 -8.11
C PHE A 84 -0.77 -13.05 -9.38
N PRO A 85 -1.59 -12.28 -10.13
CA PRO A 85 -1.11 -11.58 -11.32
C PRO A 85 -0.20 -10.41 -10.94
N TRP A 86 0.75 -10.09 -11.81
CA TRP A 86 1.47 -8.83 -11.73
C TRP A 86 0.60 -7.72 -12.29
N GLY A 87 0.14 -6.78 -11.44
CA GLY A 87 -0.60 -5.61 -11.86
C GLY A 87 0.27 -4.35 -11.79
N VAL A 88 0.04 -3.39 -12.69
CA VAL A 88 0.74 -2.10 -12.70
C VAL A 88 -0.27 -0.98 -12.92
N ASP A 89 -0.30 0.02 -12.00
CA ASP A 89 -1.09 1.23 -12.18
C ASP A 89 -0.32 2.21 -13.05
N ARG A 90 -0.76 2.35 -14.29
CA ARG A 90 -0.12 3.20 -15.30
C ARG A 90 -0.88 4.49 -15.55
N ASN A 91 -2.07 4.66 -14.96
CA ASN A 91 -2.83 5.90 -15.01
C ASN A 91 -2.39 6.86 -13.88
N GLY A 92 -2.12 8.11 -14.18
CA GLY A 92 -1.81 9.07 -13.14
C GLY A 92 -1.10 10.33 -13.59
N ILE A 93 -1.40 11.41 -12.89
CA ILE A 93 -0.87 12.76 -13.13
C ILE A 93 0.67 12.83 -13.04
N ASN A 94 1.30 11.94 -12.28
CA ASN A 94 2.76 11.94 -12.08
C ASN A 94 3.55 11.71 -13.36
N ILE A 95 3.03 10.89 -14.30
CA ILE A 95 3.73 10.66 -15.56
C ILE A 95 3.62 11.90 -16.46
N GLU A 96 2.48 12.57 -16.44
CA GLU A 96 2.30 13.82 -17.19
C GLU A 96 3.27 14.90 -16.71
N PHE A 97 3.43 15.07 -15.39
CA PHE A 97 4.43 15.97 -14.81
C PHE A 97 5.86 15.56 -15.16
N THR A 98 6.14 14.28 -15.23
CA THR A 98 7.45 13.78 -15.64
C THR A 98 7.74 14.17 -17.09
N VAL A 99 6.78 14.01 -17.98
CA VAL A 99 6.89 14.43 -19.38
C VAL A 99 7.02 15.95 -19.50
N GLU A 100 6.17 16.73 -18.80
CA GLU A 100 6.29 18.19 -18.75
C GLU A 100 7.67 18.65 -18.30
N LYS A 101 8.22 18.00 -17.26
CA LYS A 101 9.56 18.30 -16.73
C LYS A 101 10.68 17.89 -17.69
N LYS A 102 10.58 16.71 -18.30
CA LYS A 102 11.58 16.22 -19.27
C LYS A 102 11.65 17.12 -20.51
N THR A 103 10.50 17.60 -20.97
CA THR A 103 10.38 18.37 -22.23
C THR A 103 10.41 19.88 -22.03
N GLY A 104 10.18 20.39 -20.83
CA GLY A 104 10.06 21.81 -20.53
C GLY A 104 8.77 22.45 -21.07
N ARG A 105 7.81 21.67 -21.56
CA ARG A 105 6.54 22.13 -22.15
C ARG A 105 5.36 21.65 -21.31
N LYS A 106 4.34 22.50 -21.15
CA LYS A 106 3.10 22.15 -20.45
C LYS A 106 2.17 21.31 -21.34
N MET A 107 1.44 20.35 -20.74
CA MET A 107 0.49 19.44 -21.40
C MET A 107 -0.38 20.17 -22.46
N ARG A 108 -1.02 21.27 -22.07
CA ARG A 108 -1.95 22.03 -22.95
C ARG A 108 -1.30 22.66 -24.20
N THR A 109 0.04 22.63 -24.32
CA THR A 109 0.78 23.11 -25.47
C THR A 109 1.06 22.05 -26.52
N TYR A 110 0.64 20.82 -26.26
CA TYR A 110 0.76 19.69 -27.17
C TYR A 110 -0.55 19.38 -27.88
N ASP A 111 -0.46 18.66 -28.98
CA ASP A 111 -1.57 17.83 -29.45
C ASP A 111 -1.82 16.71 -28.42
N ARG A 112 -3.11 16.37 -28.16
CA ARG A 112 -3.47 15.39 -27.12
C ARG A 112 -2.88 14.01 -27.42
N ALA A 113 -2.92 13.56 -28.68
CA ALA A 113 -2.39 12.25 -29.04
C ALA A 113 -0.87 12.21 -28.89
N GLU A 114 -0.15 13.25 -29.36
CA GLU A 114 1.31 13.38 -29.17
C GLU A 114 1.70 13.28 -27.68
N PHE A 115 0.97 13.97 -26.82
CA PHE A 115 1.27 13.96 -25.39
C PHE A 115 1.00 12.59 -24.74
N LEU A 116 -0.08 11.91 -25.14
CA LEU A 116 -0.41 10.57 -24.65
C LEU A 116 0.67 9.54 -25.07
N ASP A 117 1.21 9.64 -26.29
CA ASP A 117 2.29 8.78 -26.74
C ASP A 117 3.58 8.98 -25.92
N LEU A 118 3.96 10.24 -25.65
CA LEU A 118 5.11 10.55 -24.78
C LEU A 118 4.94 10.01 -23.35
N CYS A 119 3.74 10.09 -22.79
CA CYS A 119 3.43 9.51 -21.49
C CYS A 119 3.56 7.97 -21.51
N SER A 120 3.01 7.32 -22.55
CA SER A 120 3.06 5.86 -22.73
C SER A 120 4.50 5.35 -22.85
N GLU A 121 5.33 5.99 -23.65
CA GLU A 121 6.75 5.65 -23.79
C GLU A 121 7.52 5.79 -22.46
N THR A 122 7.28 6.91 -21.75
CA THR A 122 7.98 7.19 -20.50
C THR A 122 7.59 6.20 -19.39
N ILE A 123 6.29 5.85 -19.28
CA ILE A 123 5.85 4.94 -18.23
C ILE A 123 6.26 3.49 -18.51
N GLU A 124 6.43 3.12 -19.78
CA GLU A 124 6.93 1.79 -20.17
C GLU A 124 8.36 1.54 -19.68
N GLU A 125 9.23 2.56 -19.76
CA GLU A 125 10.59 2.49 -19.22
C GLU A 125 10.58 2.19 -17.72
N TYR A 126 9.74 2.91 -16.96
CA TYR A 126 9.62 2.71 -15.51
C TYR A 126 8.96 1.38 -15.14
N THR A 127 7.99 0.92 -15.92
CA THR A 127 7.33 -0.38 -15.75
C THR A 127 8.34 -1.52 -15.86
N LYS A 128 9.23 -1.49 -16.86
CA LYS A 128 10.31 -2.49 -17.03
C LYS A 128 11.28 -2.49 -15.84
N ALA A 129 11.71 -1.31 -15.39
CA ALA A 129 12.59 -1.19 -14.24
C ALA A 129 11.96 -1.80 -12.98
N MET A 130 10.71 -1.47 -12.69
CA MET A 130 9.98 -1.98 -11.54
C MET A 130 9.76 -3.50 -11.60
N ARG A 131 9.45 -4.06 -12.79
CA ARG A 131 9.34 -5.52 -13.00
C ARG A 131 10.66 -6.22 -12.70
N ASN A 132 11.80 -5.64 -13.09
CA ASN A 132 13.12 -6.18 -12.77
C ASN A 132 13.37 -6.23 -11.26
N THR A 133 13.04 -5.17 -10.53
CA THR A 133 13.12 -5.14 -9.06
C THR A 133 12.18 -6.18 -8.43
N ALA A 134 10.96 -6.36 -8.95
CA ALA A 134 10.02 -7.38 -8.50
C ALA A 134 10.58 -8.81 -8.66
N LYS A 135 11.18 -9.11 -9.80
CA LYS A 135 11.90 -10.37 -10.02
C LYS A 135 13.12 -10.49 -9.11
N ARG A 136 13.86 -9.39 -8.93
CA ARG A 136 15.07 -9.38 -8.08
C ARG A 136 14.74 -9.66 -6.61
N VAL A 137 13.63 -9.16 -6.07
CA VAL A 137 13.18 -9.48 -4.69
C VAL A 137 12.53 -10.85 -4.57
N GLY A 138 12.24 -11.52 -5.68
CA GLY A 138 11.78 -12.90 -5.70
C GLY A 138 10.27 -13.09 -5.72
N LEU A 139 9.50 -12.17 -6.32
CA LEU A 139 8.05 -12.33 -6.41
C LEU A 139 7.65 -13.50 -7.29
N SER A 140 6.67 -14.28 -6.86
CA SER A 140 6.06 -15.40 -7.58
C SER A 140 4.77 -15.01 -8.31
N CYS A 141 4.73 -13.77 -8.82
CA CYS A 141 3.62 -13.29 -9.63
C CYS A 141 3.57 -13.99 -10.98
N ASP A 142 2.40 -14.07 -11.56
CA ASP A 142 2.25 -14.41 -12.97
C ASP A 142 2.59 -13.19 -13.84
N PHE A 143 3.87 -13.04 -14.18
CA PHE A 143 4.38 -11.93 -15.01
C PHE A 143 4.02 -12.03 -16.49
N GLU A 144 3.50 -13.15 -16.95
CA GLU A 144 3.10 -13.32 -18.34
C GLU A 144 1.66 -12.92 -18.58
N ASN A 145 0.81 -13.12 -17.57
CA ASN A 145 -0.57 -12.67 -17.56
C ASN A 145 -0.71 -11.42 -16.68
N GLU A 146 0.22 -10.47 -16.83
CA GLU A 146 0.14 -9.19 -16.16
C GLU A 146 -1.03 -8.35 -16.65
N TYR A 147 -1.50 -7.43 -15.80
CA TYR A 147 -2.46 -6.43 -16.23
C TYR A 147 -1.94 -5.01 -16.01
N LEU A 148 -2.29 -4.14 -16.92
CA LEU A 148 -1.93 -2.73 -16.91
C LEU A 148 -3.22 -1.91 -16.83
N THR A 149 -3.32 -0.94 -15.93
CA THR A 149 -4.57 -0.17 -15.77
C THR A 149 -4.88 0.72 -16.97
N ASP A 150 -3.88 1.00 -17.82
CA ASP A 150 -4.03 1.72 -19.08
C ASP A 150 -4.28 0.81 -20.31
N SER A 151 -4.37 -0.52 -20.11
CA SER A 151 -4.72 -1.42 -21.22
C SER A 151 -6.18 -1.26 -21.64
N PRO A 152 -6.50 -1.48 -22.93
CA PRO A 152 -7.88 -1.38 -23.41
C PRO A 152 -8.86 -2.27 -22.65
N ASP A 153 -8.45 -3.49 -22.29
CA ASP A 153 -9.31 -4.45 -21.56
C ASP A 153 -9.62 -3.96 -20.14
N TYR A 154 -8.62 -3.43 -19.44
CA TYR A 154 -8.83 -2.89 -18.10
C TYR A 154 -9.70 -1.63 -18.12
N ARG A 155 -9.40 -0.71 -19.06
CA ARG A 155 -10.19 0.51 -19.27
C ARG A 155 -11.63 0.21 -19.65
N ALA A 156 -11.88 -0.83 -20.45
CA ALA A 156 -13.23 -1.28 -20.77
C ALA A 156 -14.04 -1.69 -19.55
N VAL A 157 -13.38 -2.36 -18.57
CA VAL A 157 -14.02 -2.70 -17.28
C VAL A 157 -14.31 -1.44 -16.47
N SER A 158 -13.35 -0.52 -16.36
CA SER A 158 -13.53 0.73 -15.63
C SER A 158 -14.66 1.59 -16.21
N GLN A 159 -14.72 1.71 -17.54
CA GLN A 159 -15.80 2.43 -18.23
C GLN A 159 -17.16 1.73 -18.08
N SER A 160 -17.20 0.39 -18.09
CA SER A 160 -18.44 -0.36 -17.87
C SER A 160 -18.98 -0.14 -16.46
N ILE A 161 -18.11 -0.15 -15.45
CA ILE A 161 -18.49 0.16 -14.06
C ILE A 161 -19.05 1.58 -13.95
N PHE A 162 -18.42 2.56 -14.59
CA PHE A 162 -18.96 3.92 -14.63
C PHE A 162 -20.36 3.96 -15.24
N VAL A 163 -20.57 3.30 -16.38
CA VAL A 163 -21.88 3.28 -17.08
C VAL A 163 -22.96 2.62 -16.21
N GLU A 164 -22.63 1.52 -15.53
CA GLU A 164 -23.56 0.84 -14.62
C GLU A 164 -23.98 1.75 -13.45
N LEU A 165 -23.01 2.38 -12.79
CA LEU A 165 -23.26 3.31 -11.68
C LEU A 165 -23.93 4.62 -12.14
N PHE A 166 -23.70 5.05 -13.37
CA PHE A 166 -24.44 6.19 -13.96
C PHE A 166 -25.91 5.83 -14.20
N LYS A 167 -26.21 4.62 -14.68
CA LYS A 167 -27.58 4.15 -14.93
C LYS A 167 -28.35 3.92 -13.62
N SER A 168 -27.69 3.48 -12.55
CA SER A 168 -28.30 3.34 -11.20
C SER A 168 -28.53 4.69 -10.52
N GLY A 169 -27.91 5.78 -11.01
CA GLY A 169 -27.97 7.09 -10.39
C GLY A 169 -26.93 7.33 -9.28
N ASP A 170 -26.00 6.38 -9.09
CA ASP A 170 -24.92 6.51 -8.11
C ASP A 170 -23.76 7.37 -8.64
N ILE A 171 -23.66 7.54 -9.96
CA ILE A 171 -22.77 8.52 -10.58
C ILE A 171 -23.61 9.64 -11.20
N VAL A 172 -23.25 10.88 -10.85
CA VAL A 172 -23.92 12.10 -11.33
C VAL A 172 -22.90 13.13 -11.79
N GLU A 173 -23.28 13.95 -12.80
CA GLU A 173 -22.57 15.16 -13.16
C GLU A 173 -23.26 16.37 -12.52
N ASP A 174 -22.53 17.15 -11.70
CA ASP A 174 -23.13 18.24 -10.95
C ASP A 174 -22.18 19.43 -10.82
N LEU A 175 -22.75 20.62 -10.61
CA LEU A 175 -22.02 21.85 -10.39
C LEU A 175 -21.87 22.08 -8.88
N ARG A 176 -20.68 21.82 -8.36
CA ARG A 176 -20.40 21.91 -6.93
C ARG A 176 -19.09 22.63 -6.63
N PRO A 177 -18.93 23.17 -5.41
CA PRO A 177 -17.62 23.56 -4.90
C PRO A 177 -16.68 22.35 -4.88
N ASN A 178 -15.50 22.47 -5.48
CA ASN A 178 -14.49 21.43 -5.54
C ASN A 178 -13.16 21.94 -5.01
N ILE A 179 -12.44 21.05 -4.35
CA ILE A 179 -11.03 21.25 -4.05
C ILE A 179 -10.27 21.21 -5.38
N TYR A 180 -9.48 22.26 -5.65
CA TYR A 180 -8.83 22.45 -6.93
C TYR A 180 -7.40 22.94 -6.74
N ASP A 181 -6.48 22.36 -7.51
CA ASP A 181 -5.10 22.86 -7.62
C ASP A 181 -4.97 23.72 -8.89
N PRO A 182 -4.85 25.05 -8.77
CA PRO A 182 -4.75 25.92 -9.93
C PRO A 182 -3.43 25.76 -10.72
N VAL A 183 -2.36 25.28 -10.06
CA VAL A 183 -1.05 25.06 -10.69
C VAL A 183 -1.09 23.79 -11.55
N GLU A 184 -1.74 22.74 -11.03
CA GLU A 184 -1.94 21.47 -11.74
C GLU A 184 -3.12 21.53 -12.71
N GLY A 185 -4.02 22.50 -12.54
CA GLY A 185 -5.18 22.71 -13.39
C GLY A 185 -6.23 21.61 -13.29
N THR A 186 -6.40 21.00 -12.11
CA THR A 186 -7.32 19.87 -11.90
C THR A 186 -7.95 19.85 -10.51
N THR A 187 -9.07 19.13 -10.38
CA THR A 187 -9.72 18.82 -9.11
C THR A 187 -8.90 17.81 -8.32
N ILE A 188 -8.98 17.91 -6.98
CA ILE A 188 -8.31 17.03 -6.01
C ILE A 188 -9.38 16.35 -5.17
N ALA A 189 -9.26 15.05 -4.94
CA ALA A 189 -10.13 14.34 -4.00
C ALA A 189 -9.73 14.68 -2.55
N ASP A 190 -10.69 14.66 -1.61
CA ASP A 190 -10.43 14.95 -0.19
C ASP A 190 -9.33 14.04 0.40
N ALA A 191 -9.29 12.80 -0.01
CA ALA A 191 -8.26 11.83 0.39
C ALA A 191 -6.83 12.19 -0.08
N GLU A 192 -6.68 13.07 -1.07
CA GLU A 192 -5.41 13.54 -1.64
C GLU A 192 -4.97 14.90 -1.07
N VAL A 193 -5.69 15.43 -0.07
CA VAL A 193 -5.34 16.68 0.60
C VAL A 193 -4.40 16.40 1.77
N GLN A 194 -3.27 17.09 1.80
CA GLN A 194 -2.34 17.11 2.93
C GLN A 194 -2.39 18.47 3.63
N ARG A 195 -2.08 18.48 4.91
CA ARG A 195 -1.94 19.73 5.70
C ARG A 195 -0.47 19.94 6.03
N VAL A 196 0.04 21.11 5.70
CA VAL A 196 1.44 21.48 5.94
C VAL A 196 1.52 22.77 6.74
N GLN A 197 2.47 22.85 7.66
CA GLN A 197 2.74 24.08 8.41
C GLN A 197 3.40 25.10 7.49
N ARG A 198 2.80 26.30 7.36
CA ARG A 198 3.39 27.45 6.66
C ARG A 198 3.24 28.73 7.46
N GLU A 199 4.20 29.62 7.28
CA GLU A 199 4.10 30.99 7.81
C GLU A 199 3.05 31.77 7.03
N THR A 200 2.10 32.37 7.77
CA THR A 200 1.03 33.22 7.24
C THR A 200 0.94 34.51 8.06
N LYS A 201 0.26 35.51 7.54
CA LYS A 201 -0.01 36.76 8.27
C LYS A 201 -1.47 36.81 8.66
N LEU A 202 -1.74 36.92 9.96
CA LEU A 202 -3.07 37.26 10.48
C LEU A 202 -3.22 38.77 10.40
N CYS A 203 -4.17 39.24 9.62
CA CYS A 203 -4.48 40.65 9.44
C CYS A 203 -5.70 41.04 10.27
N ASN A 204 -5.56 42.00 11.13
CA ASN A 204 -6.66 42.61 11.84
C ASN A 204 -7.16 43.83 11.04
N VAL A 205 -8.35 43.73 10.48
CA VAL A 205 -8.91 44.68 9.54
C VAL A 205 -10.11 45.38 10.12
N LYS A 206 -10.14 46.69 10.04
CA LYS A 206 -11.23 47.54 10.46
C LYS A 206 -12.32 47.58 9.38
N TRP A 207 -13.53 47.28 9.76
CA TRP A 207 -14.74 47.41 8.96
C TRP A 207 -15.68 48.42 9.57
N HIS A 208 -16.59 49.00 8.79
CA HIS A 208 -17.53 50.01 9.27
C HIS A 208 -18.97 49.62 8.96
N THR A 209 -19.83 49.69 9.94
CA THR A 209 -21.28 49.53 9.74
C THR A 209 -21.84 50.71 8.95
N GLU A 210 -23.09 50.61 8.45
CA GLU A 210 -23.77 51.70 7.77
C GLU A 210 -23.95 52.95 8.63
N ASP A 211 -24.06 52.78 9.94
CA ASP A 211 -24.15 53.88 10.93
C ASP A 211 -22.79 54.35 11.47
N GLY A 212 -21.69 53.85 10.92
CA GLY A 212 -20.32 54.28 11.19
C GLY A 212 -19.64 53.63 12.38
N GLU A 213 -20.20 52.61 12.98
CA GLU A 213 -19.59 51.85 14.07
C GLU A 213 -18.44 50.96 13.52
N GLU A 214 -17.33 50.92 14.26
CA GLU A 214 -16.13 50.15 13.86
C GLU A 214 -16.19 48.71 14.40
N ILE A 215 -15.89 47.75 13.58
CA ILE A 215 -15.72 46.34 13.95
C ILE A 215 -14.38 45.83 13.40
N ILE A 216 -13.63 45.09 14.21
CA ILE A 216 -12.35 44.46 13.77
C ILE A 216 -12.58 43.00 13.40
N ILE A 217 -12.14 42.64 12.21
CA ILE A 217 -12.20 41.26 11.69
C ILE A 217 -10.79 40.75 11.43
N SER A 218 -10.47 39.61 12.00
CA SER A 218 -9.17 38.95 11.82
C SER A 218 -9.21 37.91 10.68
N THR A 219 -8.30 38.01 9.71
CA THR A 219 -8.23 37.10 8.56
C THR A 219 -6.81 36.80 8.13
N THR A 220 -6.54 35.59 7.68
CA THR A 220 -5.30 35.21 6.99
C THR A 220 -5.43 35.27 5.48
N ARG A 221 -6.65 35.58 4.97
CA ARG A 221 -6.98 35.64 3.54
C ARG A 221 -7.64 36.98 3.16
N PRO A 222 -6.95 38.12 3.30
CA PRO A 222 -7.54 39.42 3.00
C PRO A 222 -7.94 39.61 1.52
N GLU A 223 -7.34 38.84 0.59
CA GLU A 223 -7.75 38.79 -0.82
C GLU A 223 -9.19 38.28 -1.02
N MET A 224 -9.72 37.49 -0.06
CA MET A 224 -11.06 36.93 -0.13
C MET A 224 -12.15 37.88 0.37
N ILE A 225 -11.83 39.06 0.87
CA ILE A 225 -12.81 40.06 1.30
C ILE A 225 -13.86 40.34 0.22
N CYS A 226 -13.46 40.36 -1.06
CA CYS A 226 -14.37 40.51 -2.19
C CYS A 226 -15.47 39.44 -2.27
N ALA A 227 -15.24 38.24 -1.74
CA ALA A 227 -16.17 37.11 -1.73
C ALA A 227 -16.93 36.95 -0.40
N CYS A 228 -16.75 37.86 0.57
CA CYS A 228 -17.48 37.81 1.84
C CYS A 228 -18.99 37.97 1.60
N GLY A 229 -19.78 37.00 2.03
CA GLY A 229 -21.25 37.04 1.92
C GLY A 229 -21.96 37.46 3.20
N VAL A 230 -21.32 37.20 4.32
CA VAL A 230 -21.85 37.50 5.65
C VAL A 230 -20.70 37.63 6.64
N VAL A 231 -20.86 38.47 7.64
CA VAL A 231 -20.01 38.51 8.84
C VAL A 231 -20.76 37.80 9.96
N VAL A 232 -20.12 36.89 10.65
CA VAL A 232 -20.78 36.11 11.71
C VAL A 232 -20.08 36.27 13.08
N VAL A 233 -20.88 36.25 14.12
CA VAL A 233 -20.47 36.30 15.53
C VAL A 233 -21.07 35.11 16.27
N ASN A 234 -20.46 34.70 17.37
CA ASN A 234 -21.06 33.64 18.18
C ASN A 234 -22.33 34.15 18.85
N PRO A 235 -23.47 33.43 18.89
CA PRO A 235 -24.70 33.84 19.52
C PRO A 235 -24.56 34.05 21.03
N GLU A 236 -23.56 33.47 21.69
CA GLU A 236 -23.26 33.64 23.12
C GLU A 236 -22.28 34.80 23.41
N ASP A 237 -21.84 35.52 22.36
CA ASP A 237 -20.89 36.63 22.51
C ASP A 237 -21.60 37.98 22.68
N ASP A 238 -21.82 38.37 23.91
CA ASP A 238 -22.50 39.62 24.26
C ASP A 238 -21.82 40.89 23.73
N ARG A 239 -20.51 40.80 23.37
CA ARG A 239 -19.76 41.96 22.82
C ARG A 239 -20.36 42.48 21.51
N TYR A 240 -20.99 41.62 20.74
CA TYR A 240 -21.44 41.89 19.37
C TYR A 240 -22.96 41.73 19.19
N SER A 241 -23.72 41.41 20.25
CA SER A 241 -25.17 41.19 20.19
C SER A 241 -25.94 42.37 19.60
N HIS A 242 -25.48 43.62 19.88
CA HIS A 242 -26.05 44.88 19.38
C HIS A 242 -25.77 45.12 17.85
N LEU A 243 -24.90 44.35 17.23
CA LEU A 243 -24.57 44.44 15.81
C LEU A 243 -25.39 43.48 14.94
N LEU A 244 -26.08 42.52 15.53
CA LEU A 244 -26.87 41.54 14.76
C LEU A 244 -27.93 42.24 13.89
N GLY A 245 -28.00 41.84 12.62
CA GLY A 245 -28.89 42.42 11.62
C GLY A 245 -28.42 43.75 11.01
N LYS A 246 -27.34 44.37 11.56
CA LYS A 246 -26.72 45.52 10.88
C LYS A 246 -25.95 45.08 9.64
N ARG A 247 -25.69 46.05 8.77
CA ARG A 247 -24.85 45.81 7.58
C ARG A 247 -23.50 46.50 7.75
N VAL A 248 -22.46 45.83 7.24
CA VAL A 248 -21.08 46.31 7.35
C VAL A 248 -20.45 46.37 5.94
N LYS A 249 -19.69 47.44 5.69
CA LYS A 249 -19.06 47.70 4.41
C LYS A 249 -17.77 46.92 4.25
N LEU A 250 -17.59 46.31 3.06
CA LEU A 250 -16.32 45.67 2.68
C LEU A 250 -15.21 46.75 2.63
N PRO A 251 -14.04 46.51 3.29
CA PRO A 251 -12.97 47.50 3.39
C PRO A 251 -12.09 47.61 2.13
N ILE A 252 -12.28 46.72 1.14
CA ILE A 252 -11.67 46.80 -0.19
C ILE A 252 -12.80 47.03 -1.19
N GLU A 253 -12.54 47.86 -2.20
CA GLU A 253 -13.47 48.13 -3.30
C GLU A 253 -13.77 46.82 -4.06
N VAL A 254 -15.02 46.62 -4.40
CA VAL A 254 -15.53 45.45 -5.12
C VAL A 254 -16.31 45.88 -6.34
N ALA A 255 -16.33 45.07 -7.39
CA ALA A 255 -17.09 45.27 -8.58
C ALA A 255 -18.29 44.31 -8.67
N GLU A 256 -19.33 44.73 -9.40
CA GLU A 256 -20.50 43.90 -9.76
C GLU A 256 -21.29 43.30 -8.59
N ARG A 257 -21.14 43.84 -7.36
CA ARG A 257 -21.87 43.42 -6.19
C ARG A 257 -22.10 44.57 -5.19
N ASP A 258 -23.06 44.34 -4.28
CA ASP A 258 -23.25 45.21 -3.12
C ASP A 258 -22.02 45.18 -2.21
N PRO A 259 -21.41 46.33 -1.85
CA PRO A 259 -20.27 46.38 -0.97
C PRO A 259 -20.66 46.18 0.50
N TYR A 260 -21.94 46.02 0.87
CA TYR A 260 -22.41 45.79 2.20
C TYR A 260 -22.87 44.36 2.41
N VAL A 261 -22.51 43.78 3.56
CA VAL A 261 -22.93 42.44 3.98
C VAL A 261 -23.58 42.50 5.37
N GLU A 262 -24.45 41.57 5.66
CA GLU A 262 -25.14 41.48 6.95
C GLU A 262 -24.24 40.88 8.02
N ILE A 263 -24.50 41.28 9.29
CA ILE A 263 -23.91 40.67 10.48
C ILE A 263 -24.95 39.71 11.08
N ALA A 264 -24.64 38.42 11.06
CA ALA A 264 -25.49 37.34 11.54
C ALA A 264 -24.82 36.61 12.74
N SER A 265 -25.53 35.69 13.36
CA SER A 265 -24.95 34.80 14.39
C SER A 265 -24.76 33.39 13.85
N HIS A 266 -23.65 32.72 14.25
CA HIS A 266 -23.42 31.32 13.94
C HIS A 266 -22.62 30.64 15.08
N PRO A 267 -23.03 29.44 15.56
CA PRO A 267 -22.41 28.79 16.71
C PRO A 267 -21.00 28.28 16.46
N SER A 268 -20.57 28.13 15.21
CA SER A 268 -19.21 27.67 14.85
C SER A 268 -18.13 28.73 15.11
N VAL A 269 -18.48 29.98 15.35
CA VAL A 269 -17.51 31.05 15.59
C VAL A 269 -16.88 30.90 16.98
N LYS A 270 -15.55 30.86 17.04
CA LYS A 270 -14.77 30.77 18.26
C LYS A 270 -14.58 32.19 18.85
N MET A 271 -15.14 32.45 20.01
CA MET A 271 -15.11 33.77 20.69
C MET A 271 -13.70 34.24 21.08
N ASP A 272 -12.77 33.29 21.25
CA ASP A 272 -11.37 33.51 21.67
C ASP A 272 -10.38 33.57 20.51
N PHE A 273 -10.84 33.40 19.27
CA PHE A 273 -9.97 33.45 18.09
C PHE A 273 -10.02 34.85 17.45
N GLY A 274 -8.87 35.53 17.37
CA GLY A 274 -8.77 36.88 16.82
C GLY A 274 -9.68 37.85 17.58
N SER A 275 -10.58 38.52 16.84
CA SER A 275 -11.58 39.42 17.44
C SER A 275 -12.84 38.69 17.96
N GLY A 276 -13.03 37.40 17.61
CA GLY A 276 -14.30 36.70 17.82
C GLY A 276 -15.33 36.97 16.72
N VAL A 277 -14.93 37.64 15.63
CA VAL A 277 -15.77 37.97 14.49
C VAL A 277 -15.16 37.35 13.25
N LEU A 278 -15.95 36.59 12.48
CA LEU A 278 -15.51 35.86 11.30
C LEU A 278 -16.17 36.45 10.05
N MET A 279 -15.38 36.79 9.05
CA MET A 279 -15.89 36.95 7.70
C MET A 279 -16.05 35.59 7.04
N VAL A 280 -17.23 35.32 6.52
CA VAL A 280 -17.52 34.09 5.78
C VAL A 280 -17.51 34.37 4.30
N CYS A 281 -16.57 33.77 3.57
CA CYS A 281 -16.36 34.01 2.15
C CYS A 281 -16.89 32.83 1.32
N SER A 282 -17.50 33.12 0.16
CA SER A 282 -17.83 32.05 -0.79
C SER A 282 -16.57 31.30 -1.14
N TYR A 283 -16.55 29.99 -0.90
CA TYR A 283 -15.42 29.14 -1.25
C TYR A 283 -14.08 29.53 -0.59
N GLY A 284 -14.11 30.20 0.58
CA GLY A 284 -12.92 30.54 1.35
C GLY A 284 -12.23 29.30 1.91
N ASP A 285 -13.01 28.47 2.59
CA ASP A 285 -12.65 27.12 3.04
C ASP A 285 -13.91 26.22 3.12
N GLN A 286 -13.78 24.98 3.62
CA GLN A 286 -14.90 24.03 3.72
C GLN A 286 -15.96 24.50 4.75
N ASN A 287 -15.54 25.16 5.85
CA ASN A 287 -16.48 25.70 6.84
C ASN A 287 -17.28 26.85 6.22
N ASP A 288 -16.63 27.73 5.48
CA ASP A 288 -17.28 28.81 4.77
C ASP A 288 -18.36 28.28 3.82
N VAL A 289 -18.05 27.21 3.06
CA VAL A 289 -19.01 26.56 2.14
C VAL A 289 -20.23 26.02 2.91
N SER A 290 -20.00 25.43 4.11
CA SER A 290 -21.08 24.91 4.95
C SER A 290 -22.01 26.04 5.44
N ILE A 291 -21.43 27.10 6.01
CA ILE A 291 -22.17 28.25 6.51
C ILE A 291 -22.95 28.95 5.38
N PHE A 292 -22.35 29.12 4.20
CA PHE A 292 -23.04 29.65 3.02
C PHE A 292 -24.29 28.84 2.67
N ARG A 293 -24.20 27.51 2.70
CA ARG A 293 -25.33 26.61 2.43
C ARG A 293 -26.40 26.69 3.51
N GLU A 294 -25.99 26.66 4.78
CA GLU A 294 -26.89 26.70 5.93
C GLU A 294 -27.71 28.02 5.97
N LEU A 295 -27.06 29.14 5.62
CA LEU A 295 -27.69 30.44 5.57
C LEU A 295 -28.38 30.76 4.23
N GLY A 296 -28.32 29.86 3.24
CA GLY A 296 -28.94 30.06 1.92
C GLY A 296 -28.36 31.24 1.12
N LEU A 297 -27.09 31.56 1.32
CA LEU A 297 -26.44 32.71 0.70
C LEU A 297 -26.08 32.44 -0.77
N ARG A 298 -26.18 33.48 -1.60
CA ARG A 298 -25.71 33.44 -2.99
C ARG A 298 -24.19 33.50 -3.01
N PRO A 299 -23.49 32.52 -3.61
CA PRO A 299 -22.04 32.53 -3.65
C PRO A 299 -21.49 33.52 -4.70
N PHE A 300 -20.29 34.04 -4.43
CA PHE A 300 -19.49 34.88 -5.34
C PHE A 300 -18.24 34.11 -5.75
N VAL A 301 -17.96 34.03 -7.04
CA VAL A 301 -16.76 33.36 -7.58
C VAL A 301 -15.62 34.38 -7.60
N ALA A 302 -14.69 34.28 -6.65
CA ALA A 302 -13.55 35.21 -6.54
C ALA A 302 -12.29 34.74 -7.26
N ILE A 303 -12.16 33.45 -7.52
CA ILE A 303 -10.95 32.82 -8.10
C ILE A 303 -11.36 32.02 -9.32
N ASN A 304 -10.64 32.21 -10.44
CA ASN A 304 -10.84 31.47 -11.69
C ASN A 304 -9.99 30.16 -11.73
N LEU A 305 -10.11 29.39 -12.81
CA LEU A 305 -9.38 28.12 -12.99
C LEU A 305 -7.86 28.28 -13.06
N GLU A 306 -7.41 29.44 -13.43
CA GLU A 306 -5.99 29.80 -13.53
C GLU A 306 -5.43 30.24 -12.16
N GLY A 307 -6.25 30.28 -11.09
CA GLY A 307 -5.89 30.78 -9.77
C GLY A 307 -5.68 32.29 -9.71
N GLU A 308 -6.44 33.04 -10.54
CA GLU A 308 -6.43 34.48 -10.59
C GLU A 308 -7.73 35.05 -10.05
N MET A 309 -7.65 36.22 -9.46
CA MET A 309 -8.82 36.92 -8.93
C MET A 309 -9.72 37.40 -10.10
N THR A 310 -11.02 37.16 -9.95
CA THR A 310 -12.05 37.56 -10.93
C THR A 310 -12.41 39.05 -10.80
N GLU A 311 -13.28 39.54 -11.70
CA GLU A 311 -13.72 40.93 -11.74
C GLU A 311 -14.34 41.45 -10.44
N ILE A 312 -14.98 40.57 -9.62
CA ILE A 312 -15.55 40.98 -8.34
C ILE A 312 -14.49 41.50 -7.35
N ALA A 313 -13.24 41.15 -7.52
CA ALA A 313 -12.12 41.53 -6.65
C ALA A 313 -11.66 42.98 -6.87
N GLY A 314 -12.28 43.75 -7.81
CA GLY A 314 -11.98 45.14 -8.05
C GLY A 314 -10.49 45.36 -8.35
N PRO A 315 -9.75 46.09 -7.49
CA PRO A 315 -8.33 46.41 -7.75
C PRO A 315 -7.40 45.18 -7.77
N LEU A 316 -7.86 44.03 -7.34
CA LEU A 316 -7.08 42.77 -7.32
C LEU A 316 -7.31 41.91 -8.55
N THR A 317 -8.21 42.30 -9.47
CA THR A 317 -8.58 41.52 -10.68
C THR A 317 -7.36 41.12 -11.50
N GLY A 318 -7.32 39.85 -11.93
CA GLY A 318 -6.25 39.28 -12.75
C GLY A 318 -4.97 38.92 -12.00
N MET A 319 -4.85 39.25 -10.72
CA MET A 319 -3.69 38.85 -9.90
C MET A 319 -3.80 37.38 -9.45
N LYS A 320 -2.69 36.68 -9.38
CA LYS A 320 -2.62 35.39 -8.73
C LYS A 320 -2.93 35.54 -7.23
N VAL A 321 -3.57 34.53 -6.60
CA VAL A 321 -4.02 34.57 -5.20
C VAL A 321 -2.94 35.06 -4.23
N ILE A 322 -1.68 34.61 -4.37
CA ILE A 322 -0.57 35.03 -3.48
C ILE A 322 -0.21 36.51 -3.68
N GLU A 323 -0.21 36.98 -4.93
CA GLU A 323 0.05 38.39 -5.27
C GLU A 323 -1.10 39.27 -4.78
N ALA A 324 -2.35 38.83 -5.00
CA ALA A 324 -3.55 39.50 -4.55
C ALA A 324 -3.59 39.66 -3.02
N ARG A 325 -3.16 38.65 -2.27
CA ARG A 325 -3.04 38.71 -0.80
C ARG A 325 -2.09 39.81 -0.35
N THR A 326 -0.91 39.88 -0.99
CA THR A 326 0.08 40.93 -0.69
C THR A 326 -0.47 42.33 -1.02
N SER A 327 -1.10 42.45 -2.19
CA SER A 327 -1.71 43.72 -2.65
C SER A 327 -2.90 44.12 -1.75
N ALA A 328 -3.73 43.17 -1.31
CA ALA A 328 -4.83 43.44 -0.39
C ALA A 328 -4.34 44.05 0.94
N ILE A 329 -3.25 43.49 1.50
CA ILE A 329 -2.63 44.03 2.73
C ILE A 329 -2.19 45.47 2.52
N GLU A 330 -1.58 45.80 1.36
CA GLU A 330 -1.12 47.16 1.05
C GLU A 330 -2.30 48.13 0.85
N ILE A 331 -3.33 47.68 0.13
CA ILE A 331 -4.56 48.50 -0.04
C ILE A 331 -5.19 48.81 1.33
N LEU A 332 -5.31 47.84 2.21
CA LEU A 332 -5.86 48.01 3.55
C LEU A 332 -4.98 48.93 4.40
N ARG A 333 -3.65 48.89 4.23
CA ARG A 333 -2.73 49.79 4.90
C ARG A 333 -2.90 51.24 4.41
N LEU A 334 -2.94 51.44 3.12
CA LEU A 334 -3.11 52.79 2.51
C LEU A 334 -4.45 53.43 2.81
N SER A 335 -5.53 52.62 2.91
CA SER A 335 -6.87 53.07 3.29
C SER A 335 -7.03 53.33 4.78
N GLY A 336 -6.05 53.00 5.62
CA GLY A 336 -6.15 53.11 7.09
C GLY A 336 -7.02 52.01 7.75
N ASN A 337 -7.43 50.99 6.99
CA ASN A 337 -8.28 49.90 7.48
C ASN A 337 -7.44 48.74 8.08
N LEU A 338 -6.13 48.66 7.84
CA LEU A 338 -5.28 47.66 8.48
C LEU A 338 -4.86 48.15 9.88
N VAL A 339 -5.32 47.44 10.92
CA VAL A 339 -4.98 47.73 12.31
C VAL A 339 -3.62 47.16 12.70
N SER A 340 -3.41 45.88 12.41
CA SER A 340 -2.15 45.16 12.70
C SER A 340 -1.99 43.91 11.83
N THR A 341 -0.74 43.41 11.75
CA THR A 341 -0.44 42.13 11.20
C THR A 341 0.41 41.33 12.16
N GLU A 342 0.16 40.03 12.28
CA GLU A 342 0.90 39.10 13.11
C GLU A 342 1.39 37.94 12.27
N ASP A 343 2.68 37.58 12.37
CA ASP A 343 3.21 36.39 11.73
C ASP A 343 2.75 35.15 12.54
N ARG A 344 2.22 34.16 11.82
CA ARG A 344 1.65 32.95 12.45
C ARG A 344 2.00 31.71 11.64
N LEU A 345 2.35 30.62 12.34
CA LEU A 345 2.38 29.29 11.74
C LEU A 345 0.96 28.74 11.66
N GLN A 346 0.54 28.37 10.46
CA GLN A 346 -0.80 27.82 10.20
C GLN A 346 -0.70 26.57 9.35
N GLU A 347 -1.53 25.57 9.66
CA GLU A 347 -1.74 24.44 8.79
C GLU A 347 -2.57 24.84 7.59
N ILE A 348 -1.98 24.75 6.39
CA ILE A 348 -2.69 25.02 5.16
C ILE A 348 -2.87 23.74 4.35
N PRO A 349 -4.02 23.57 3.68
CA PRO A 349 -4.25 22.44 2.80
C PRO A 349 -3.45 22.60 1.50
N VAL A 350 -2.81 21.50 1.08
CA VAL A 350 -2.05 21.41 -0.17
C VAL A 350 -2.38 20.10 -0.90
N SER A 351 -2.17 20.09 -2.23
CA SER A 351 -2.26 18.84 -2.98
C SER A 351 -1.13 17.88 -2.57
N GLU A 352 -1.44 16.60 -2.35
CA GLU A 352 -0.46 15.59 -1.93
C GLU A 352 0.68 15.44 -2.94
N ARG A 353 0.38 15.54 -4.21
CA ARG A 353 1.32 15.28 -5.31
C ARG A 353 2.17 16.50 -5.66
N GLY A 354 1.53 17.67 -5.80
CA GLY A 354 2.22 18.90 -6.20
C GLY A 354 2.76 19.71 -5.03
N GLY A 355 2.22 19.54 -3.83
CA GLY A 355 2.53 20.37 -2.66
C GLY A 355 2.05 21.82 -2.81
N ASN A 356 1.19 22.10 -3.82
CA ASN A 356 0.64 23.42 -4.08
C ASN A 356 -0.52 23.74 -3.14
N PRO A 357 -0.70 25.01 -2.75
CA PRO A 357 -1.93 25.42 -2.08
C PRO A 357 -3.15 25.14 -2.97
N ILE A 358 -4.21 24.63 -2.33
CA ILE A 358 -5.46 24.35 -3.02
C ILE A 358 -6.46 25.49 -2.78
N GLU A 359 -7.37 25.64 -3.75
CA GLU A 359 -8.49 26.58 -3.68
C GLU A 359 -9.82 25.81 -3.78
N ILE A 360 -10.92 26.41 -3.37
CA ILE A 360 -12.25 25.84 -3.60
C ILE A 360 -12.89 26.61 -4.77
N ILE A 361 -13.21 25.86 -5.83
CA ILE A 361 -13.74 26.44 -7.07
C ILE A 361 -15.05 25.74 -7.46
N LEU A 362 -16.03 26.52 -7.91
CA LEU A 362 -17.30 26.00 -8.41
C LEU A 362 -17.09 25.37 -9.81
N LEU A 363 -17.19 24.03 -9.88
CA LEU A 363 -16.93 23.27 -11.09
C LEU A 363 -18.00 22.22 -11.35
N LYS A 364 -18.27 21.99 -12.63
CA LYS A 364 -19.12 20.90 -13.08
C LYS A 364 -18.24 19.66 -13.28
N GLU A 365 -18.37 18.68 -12.36
CA GLU A 365 -17.58 17.46 -12.32
C GLU A 365 -18.47 16.23 -12.18
N TRP A 366 -17.90 15.03 -12.37
CA TRP A 366 -18.55 13.76 -12.12
C TRP A 366 -18.26 13.32 -10.69
N TYR A 367 -19.30 12.81 -10.02
CA TYR A 367 -19.25 12.36 -8.61
C TYR A 367 -19.80 10.96 -8.46
N VAL A 368 -19.15 10.14 -7.62
CA VAL A 368 -19.80 8.97 -7.01
C VAL A 368 -20.52 9.44 -5.75
N ARG A 369 -21.81 9.18 -5.69
CA ARG A 369 -22.62 9.43 -4.51
C ARG A 369 -22.25 8.40 -3.45
N GLN A 370 -21.80 8.85 -2.29
CA GLN A 370 -21.31 7.94 -1.24
C GLN A 370 -21.92 8.20 0.13
N THR A 371 -22.41 9.40 0.40
CA THR A 371 -22.92 9.79 1.71
C THR A 371 -24.16 9.01 2.15
N HIS A 372 -24.94 8.48 1.21
CA HIS A 372 -26.16 7.71 1.49
C HIS A 372 -25.92 6.23 1.83
N ILE A 373 -24.69 5.71 1.62
CA ILE A 373 -24.37 4.28 1.77
C ILE A 373 -23.34 4.01 2.90
N LEU A 374 -22.92 5.02 3.65
CA LEU A 374 -21.84 4.90 4.64
C LEU A 374 -22.11 3.81 5.69
N ASP A 375 -23.31 3.74 6.24
CA ASP A 375 -23.69 2.71 7.21
C ASP A 375 -23.54 1.30 6.61
N ARG A 376 -23.97 1.12 5.34
CA ARG A 376 -23.84 -0.16 4.64
C ARG A 376 -22.37 -0.54 4.41
N LEU A 377 -21.49 0.43 4.13
CA LEU A 377 -20.06 0.17 4.00
C LEU A 377 -19.44 -0.31 5.32
N ILE A 378 -19.88 0.25 6.44
CA ILE A 378 -19.46 -0.20 7.78
C ILE A 378 -19.88 -1.65 8.00
N GLU A 379 -21.13 -2.00 7.67
CA GLU A 379 -21.64 -3.38 7.78
C GLU A 379 -20.80 -4.34 6.93
N LEU A 380 -20.65 -4.06 5.63
CA LEU A 380 -19.87 -4.89 4.69
C LEU A 380 -18.42 -5.04 5.11
N SER A 381 -17.81 -3.99 5.68
CA SER A 381 -16.45 -4.06 6.22
C SER A 381 -16.30 -5.07 7.36
N ARG A 382 -17.38 -5.33 8.11
CA ARG A 382 -17.38 -6.31 9.23
C ARG A 382 -17.43 -7.76 8.75
N GLU A 383 -17.92 -7.99 7.53
CA GLU A 383 -17.92 -9.31 6.90
C GLU A 383 -16.50 -9.74 6.48
N SER A 384 -15.58 -8.80 6.31
CA SER A 384 -14.17 -9.07 5.99
C SER A 384 -13.30 -9.22 7.25
N ARG A 385 -12.37 -10.18 7.22
CA ARG A 385 -11.40 -10.39 8.30
C ARG A 385 -10.22 -9.43 8.16
N PHE A 386 -10.05 -8.47 9.08
CA PHE A 386 -8.85 -7.62 9.13
C PHE A 386 -7.67 -8.32 9.81
N ILE A 387 -6.51 -8.21 9.18
CA ILE A 387 -5.24 -8.74 9.67
C ILE A 387 -4.21 -7.59 9.72
N PRO A 388 -3.83 -7.09 10.91
CA PRO A 388 -4.40 -7.42 12.22
C PRO A 388 -5.78 -6.76 12.44
N LYS A 389 -6.57 -7.34 13.35
CA LYS A 389 -7.95 -6.89 13.63
C LYS A 389 -8.03 -5.39 14.00
N ARG A 390 -7.03 -4.87 14.71
CA ARG A 390 -6.98 -3.45 15.14
C ARG A 390 -6.98 -2.46 13.97
N ASN A 391 -6.45 -2.85 12.81
CA ASN A 391 -6.32 -1.94 11.65
C ASN A 391 -7.65 -1.66 10.94
N ARG A 392 -8.75 -2.33 11.33
CA ARG A 392 -10.11 -1.94 10.91
C ARG A 392 -10.42 -0.50 11.30
N GLN A 393 -9.87 -0.02 12.42
CA GLN A 393 -10.13 1.33 12.91
C GLN A 393 -9.76 2.42 11.90
N TYR A 394 -8.69 2.22 11.11
CA TYR A 394 -8.33 3.19 10.06
C TYR A 394 -9.42 3.39 9.01
N LEU A 395 -10.11 2.30 8.61
CA LEU A 395 -11.21 2.39 7.66
C LEU A 395 -12.46 2.99 8.31
N GLN A 396 -12.75 2.63 9.56
CA GLN A 396 -13.89 3.16 10.31
C GLN A 396 -13.75 4.68 10.49
N ASP A 397 -12.61 5.14 11.00
CA ASP A 397 -12.34 6.58 11.21
C ASP A 397 -12.47 7.38 9.91
N TRP A 398 -12.06 6.77 8.79
CA TRP A 398 -12.22 7.41 7.47
C TRP A 398 -13.68 7.52 7.07
N ILE A 399 -14.46 6.43 7.17
CA ILE A 399 -15.89 6.42 6.81
C ILE A 399 -16.67 7.41 7.67
N ASP A 400 -16.39 7.47 8.97
CA ASP A 400 -17.05 8.39 9.92
C ASP A 400 -16.76 9.86 9.59
N GLY A 401 -15.63 10.15 8.95
CA GLY A 401 -15.24 11.49 8.53
C GLY A 401 -15.81 11.96 7.19
N ILE A 402 -16.46 11.08 6.41
CA ILE A 402 -16.95 11.42 5.07
C ILE A 402 -18.25 12.24 5.18
N SER A 403 -18.24 13.41 4.55
CA SER A 403 -19.39 14.34 4.50
C SER A 403 -19.78 14.79 3.10
N ILE A 404 -18.98 14.45 2.08
CA ILE A 404 -19.20 14.85 0.68
C ILE A 404 -19.09 13.66 -0.27
N ASP A 405 -19.67 13.78 -1.46
CA ASP A 405 -19.52 12.79 -2.52
C ASP A 405 -18.13 12.85 -3.15
N TRP A 406 -17.67 11.73 -3.70
CA TRP A 406 -16.35 11.59 -4.28
C TRP A 406 -16.29 12.18 -5.71
N PRO A 407 -15.47 13.24 -5.98
CA PRO A 407 -15.26 13.77 -7.32
C PRO A 407 -14.31 12.86 -8.11
N ILE A 408 -14.84 12.20 -9.15
CA ILE A 408 -14.13 11.17 -9.92
C ILE A 408 -13.59 11.67 -11.28
N SER A 409 -13.83 12.88 -11.67
CA SER A 409 -13.29 13.41 -12.93
C SER A 409 -12.11 14.35 -12.73
N ARG A 410 -11.19 14.31 -13.70
CA ARG A 410 -9.96 15.10 -13.73
C ARG A 410 -9.84 15.80 -15.09
N ARG A 411 -9.19 16.97 -15.09
CA ARG A 411 -8.96 17.80 -16.29
C ARG A 411 -7.54 17.60 -16.84
N ARG A 412 -7.11 16.34 -16.84
CA ARG A 412 -5.82 15.86 -17.35
C ARG A 412 -6.09 14.91 -18.54
N TRP A 413 -5.05 14.31 -19.15
CA TRP A 413 -5.23 13.52 -20.36
C TRP A 413 -4.84 12.05 -20.24
N TYR A 414 -3.79 11.71 -19.47
CA TYR A 414 -3.27 10.34 -19.39
C TYR A 414 -3.94 9.51 -18.30
N HIS A 415 -5.24 9.27 -18.48
CA HIS A 415 -6.08 8.43 -17.62
C HIS A 415 -7.19 7.81 -18.46
N THR A 416 -8.00 6.94 -17.87
CA THR A 416 -9.19 6.40 -18.54
C THR A 416 -10.23 7.51 -18.74
N GLU A 417 -10.76 7.60 -19.94
CA GLU A 417 -11.73 8.63 -20.35
C GLU A 417 -13.11 8.34 -19.74
N VAL A 418 -13.84 9.40 -19.39
CA VAL A 418 -15.27 9.32 -19.04
C VAL A 418 -16.06 8.97 -20.31
N PRO A 419 -16.77 7.81 -20.35
CA PRO A 419 -17.33 7.25 -21.59
C PRO A 419 -18.68 7.86 -21.98
N ILE A 420 -18.74 9.16 -22.16
CA ILE A 420 -19.98 9.91 -22.40
C ILE A 420 -19.88 10.76 -23.68
N TRP A 421 -20.90 10.73 -24.50
CA TRP A 421 -21.19 11.74 -25.53
C TRP A 421 -22.50 12.44 -25.19
N TYR A 422 -22.53 13.75 -25.31
CA TYR A 422 -23.74 14.57 -25.12
C TYR A 422 -24.43 14.86 -26.44
N SER A 423 -25.78 14.82 -26.45
CA SER A 423 -26.56 15.43 -27.53
C SER A 423 -26.32 16.93 -27.58
N GLU A 424 -26.62 17.54 -28.72
CA GLU A 424 -26.44 19.00 -28.96
C GLU A 424 -27.14 19.84 -27.88
N ASP A 425 -28.34 19.46 -27.49
CA ASP A 425 -29.15 20.11 -26.46
C ASP A 425 -28.75 19.69 -25.00
N ARG A 426 -27.82 18.74 -24.86
CA ARG A 426 -27.36 18.17 -23.58
C ARG A 426 -28.47 17.52 -22.72
N THR A 427 -29.62 17.24 -23.29
CA THR A 427 -30.68 16.51 -22.57
C THR A 427 -30.49 15.00 -22.57
N LYS A 428 -29.73 14.48 -23.54
CA LYS A 428 -29.45 13.05 -23.70
C LYS A 428 -27.94 12.82 -23.68
N VAL A 429 -27.58 11.62 -23.25
CA VAL A 429 -26.22 11.11 -23.30
C VAL A 429 -26.19 9.77 -24.04
N VAL A 430 -25.05 9.49 -24.68
CA VAL A 430 -24.77 8.21 -25.31
C VAL A 430 -23.67 7.53 -24.52
N VAL A 431 -23.88 6.25 -24.17
CA VAL A 431 -22.92 5.43 -23.41
C VAL A 431 -22.56 4.18 -24.20
N PRO A 432 -21.29 3.69 -24.12
CA PRO A 432 -20.87 2.50 -24.85
C PRO A 432 -21.51 1.22 -24.28
N PRO A 433 -21.55 0.13 -25.07
CA PRO A 433 -21.86 -1.19 -24.58
C PRO A 433 -20.86 -1.67 -23.52
N ARG A 434 -21.29 -2.59 -22.64
CA ARG A 434 -20.42 -3.22 -21.64
C ARG A 434 -19.21 -3.91 -22.28
N GLY A 435 -18.05 -3.79 -21.68
CA GLY A 435 -16.82 -4.44 -22.12
C GLY A 435 -16.15 -3.80 -23.35
N ILE A 436 -16.60 -2.61 -23.77
CA ILE A 436 -16.01 -1.87 -24.88
C ILE A 436 -15.30 -0.62 -24.35
N TYR A 437 -14.02 -0.48 -24.66
CA TYR A 437 -13.25 0.73 -24.39
C TYR A 437 -13.47 1.76 -25.50
N VAL A 438 -13.71 3.01 -25.10
CA VAL A 438 -13.95 4.14 -26.01
C VAL A 438 -13.20 5.40 -25.56
N GLN A 439 -12.90 6.28 -26.53
CA GLN A 439 -12.26 7.58 -26.31
C GLN A 439 -13.15 8.70 -26.86
N PRO A 440 -14.13 9.21 -26.09
CA PRO A 440 -15.16 10.13 -26.58
C PRO A 440 -14.61 11.44 -27.17
N TRP A 441 -13.44 11.91 -26.70
CA TRP A 441 -12.81 13.14 -27.20
C TRP A 441 -12.37 13.04 -28.68
N LYS A 442 -12.25 11.83 -29.25
CA LYS A 442 -11.85 11.65 -30.66
C LYS A 442 -12.76 10.71 -31.44
N ASP A 443 -13.46 9.77 -30.78
CA ASP A 443 -14.24 8.72 -31.44
C ASP A 443 -15.74 9.03 -31.43
N LEU A 444 -16.46 8.54 -32.43
CA LEU A 444 -17.92 8.47 -32.40
C LEU A 444 -18.37 7.27 -31.58
N PRO A 445 -19.60 7.28 -31.00
CA PRO A 445 -20.11 6.13 -30.28
C PRO A 445 -20.23 4.88 -31.17
N PRO A 446 -19.93 3.68 -30.65
CA PRO A 446 -20.31 2.43 -31.31
C PRO A 446 -21.81 2.40 -31.68
N SER A 447 -22.16 1.69 -32.75
CA SER A 447 -23.55 1.67 -33.29
C SER A 447 -24.57 1.14 -32.30
N ASP A 448 -24.19 0.25 -31.41
CA ASP A 448 -24.96 -0.40 -30.35
C ASP A 448 -24.87 0.28 -28.98
N SER A 449 -24.29 1.48 -28.94
CA SER A 449 -24.32 2.35 -27.75
C SER A 449 -25.73 2.72 -27.38
N GLU A 450 -26.00 2.81 -26.07
CA GLU A 450 -27.31 3.19 -25.55
C GLU A 450 -27.46 4.72 -25.48
N VAL A 451 -28.65 5.20 -25.84
CA VAL A 451 -29.05 6.60 -25.66
C VAL A 451 -29.88 6.70 -24.39
N ILE A 452 -29.44 7.50 -23.44
CA ILE A 452 -30.05 7.64 -22.13
C ILE A 452 -30.53 9.07 -21.91
N ASP A 453 -31.74 9.23 -21.38
CA ASP A 453 -32.21 10.53 -20.88
C ASP A 453 -31.36 10.91 -19.65
N ARG A 454 -30.83 12.13 -19.67
CA ARG A 454 -29.84 12.53 -18.65
C ARG A 454 -30.45 12.74 -17.27
N GLU A 455 -31.72 13.14 -17.19
CA GLU A 455 -32.42 13.43 -15.94
C GLU A 455 -33.06 12.16 -15.36
N SER A 456 -33.88 11.47 -16.14
CA SER A 456 -34.59 10.26 -15.67
C SER A 456 -33.71 9.02 -15.60
N LYS A 457 -32.61 8.97 -16.33
CA LYS A 457 -31.75 7.80 -16.53
C LYS A 457 -32.37 6.67 -17.35
N ASP A 458 -33.50 6.92 -17.96
CA ASP A 458 -34.17 5.94 -18.82
C ASP A 458 -33.40 5.71 -20.12
N THR A 459 -33.29 4.44 -20.54
CA THR A 459 -32.74 4.08 -21.83
C THR A 459 -33.82 4.34 -22.91
N LEU A 460 -33.55 5.24 -23.82
CA LEU A 460 -34.45 5.66 -24.90
C LEU A 460 -34.36 4.78 -26.15
N GLY A 461 -33.22 4.09 -26.33
CA GLY A 461 -32.95 3.21 -27.48
C GLY A 461 -31.47 3.15 -27.81
N TYR A 462 -31.14 2.71 -29.02
CA TYR A 462 -29.74 2.58 -29.46
C TYR A 462 -29.31 3.73 -30.37
N TYR A 463 -28.00 4.08 -30.30
CA TYR A 463 -27.44 5.15 -31.12
C TYR A 463 -27.68 4.98 -32.61
N ARG A 464 -27.57 3.75 -33.18
CA ARG A 464 -27.86 3.45 -34.59
C ARG A 464 -29.28 3.88 -35.02
N GLU A 465 -30.23 3.86 -34.09
CA GLU A 465 -31.66 4.14 -34.36
C GLU A 465 -31.98 5.64 -34.16
N LEU A 466 -31.36 6.27 -33.19
CA LEU A 466 -31.66 7.63 -32.75
C LEU A 466 -30.66 8.70 -33.29
N ARG A 467 -29.66 8.27 -34.05
CA ARG A 467 -28.57 9.14 -34.53
C ARG A 467 -29.05 10.45 -35.15
N SER A 468 -30.11 10.44 -35.96
CA SER A 468 -30.62 11.63 -36.63
C SER A 468 -31.31 12.64 -35.70
N THR A 469 -31.68 12.23 -34.48
CA THR A 469 -32.39 13.06 -33.50
C THR A 469 -31.49 13.70 -32.46
N LEU A 470 -30.23 13.31 -32.40
CA LEU A 470 -29.28 13.74 -31.36
C LEU A 470 -28.52 15.02 -31.70
N GLY A 471 -28.60 15.48 -32.95
CA GLY A 471 -27.79 16.58 -33.46
C GLY A 471 -26.29 16.24 -33.48
N LYS A 472 -25.43 17.26 -33.35
CA LYS A 472 -23.98 17.07 -33.26
C LYS A 472 -23.61 16.57 -31.88
N LEU A 473 -23.06 15.37 -31.79
CA LEU A 473 -22.55 14.82 -30.54
C LEU A 473 -21.25 15.52 -30.11
N MET A 474 -21.14 15.73 -28.81
CA MET A 474 -19.93 16.24 -28.14
C MET A 474 -19.41 15.18 -27.15
N GLY A 475 -18.21 14.67 -27.39
CA GLY A 475 -17.58 13.74 -26.46
C GLY A 475 -17.09 14.44 -25.19
N GLU A 476 -17.15 13.75 -24.07
CA GLU A 476 -16.56 14.22 -22.81
C GLU A 476 -15.02 14.24 -22.95
N GLU A 477 -14.39 15.29 -22.48
CA GLU A 477 -12.93 15.47 -22.54
C GLU A 477 -12.24 15.09 -21.22
N LYS A 478 -13.02 15.03 -20.12
CA LYS A 478 -12.51 14.66 -18.80
C LYS A 478 -12.16 13.18 -18.73
N VAL A 479 -11.26 12.87 -17.84
CA VAL A 479 -10.78 11.53 -17.55
C VAL A 479 -11.10 11.18 -16.10
N PHE A 480 -10.97 9.90 -15.74
CA PHE A 480 -11.17 9.46 -14.37
C PHE A 480 -10.02 9.90 -13.45
N ASP A 481 -10.33 9.96 -12.17
CA ASP A 481 -9.37 9.89 -11.08
C ASP A 481 -8.62 8.54 -11.14
N THR A 482 -7.33 8.54 -10.86
CA THR A 482 -6.50 7.33 -10.79
C THR A 482 -7.13 6.25 -9.90
N TRP A 483 -7.73 6.65 -8.76
CA TRP A 483 -8.39 5.72 -7.84
C TRP A 483 -9.69 5.13 -8.40
N MET A 484 -10.34 5.78 -9.36
CA MET A 484 -11.49 5.21 -10.05
C MET A 484 -11.08 4.01 -10.92
N ASP A 485 -9.86 4.02 -11.47
CA ASP A 485 -9.30 2.89 -12.21
C ASP A 485 -8.73 1.83 -11.27
N SER A 486 -7.72 2.15 -10.47
CA SER A 486 -6.95 1.17 -9.69
C SER A 486 -7.80 0.41 -8.66
N SER A 487 -8.87 1.01 -8.15
CA SER A 487 -9.80 0.34 -7.23
C SER A 487 -10.80 -0.62 -7.89
N ASN A 488 -10.67 -0.91 -9.21
CA ASN A 488 -11.40 -1.97 -9.90
C ASN A 488 -10.63 -3.30 -9.95
N SER A 489 -9.40 -3.34 -9.41
CA SER A 489 -8.51 -4.50 -9.51
C SER A 489 -9.15 -5.80 -9.04
N ASN A 490 -9.90 -5.79 -7.92
CA ASN A 490 -10.58 -6.97 -7.40
C ASN A 490 -11.61 -7.56 -8.39
N LEU A 491 -12.36 -6.71 -9.07
CA LEU A 491 -13.34 -7.11 -10.08
C LEU A 491 -12.62 -7.66 -11.32
N TYR A 492 -11.60 -6.93 -11.80
CA TYR A 492 -10.84 -7.34 -12.97
C TYR A 492 -10.12 -8.69 -12.78
N VAL A 493 -9.36 -8.85 -11.68
CA VAL A 493 -8.63 -10.09 -11.42
C VAL A 493 -9.54 -11.29 -11.14
N SER A 494 -10.76 -11.04 -10.67
CA SER A 494 -11.77 -12.08 -10.46
C SER A 494 -12.51 -12.48 -11.75
N GLY A 495 -12.32 -11.75 -12.87
CA GLY A 495 -12.97 -12.06 -14.14
C GLY A 495 -14.33 -11.38 -14.36
N TYR A 496 -14.61 -10.29 -13.62
CA TYR A 496 -15.83 -9.50 -13.85
C TYR A 496 -15.93 -9.06 -15.32
N LEU A 497 -17.04 -9.30 -15.95
CA LEU A 497 -17.34 -9.09 -17.38
C LEU A 497 -16.59 -10.04 -18.36
N THR A 498 -15.49 -10.65 -17.98
CA THR A 498 -14.64 -11.42 -18.91
C THR A 498 -14.80 -12.93 -18.76
N ASP A 499 -15.01 -13.43 -17.54
CA ASP A 499 -15.18 -14.87 -17.25
C ASP A 499 -16.16 -15.06 -16.06
N PRO A 500 -17.48 -15.15 -16.32
CA PRO A 500 -18.48 -15.30 -15.25
C PRO A 500 -18.27 -16.55 -14.37
N LYS A 501 -17.76 -17.64 -14.93
CA LYS A 501 -17.51 -18.89 -14.17
C LYS A 501 -16.33 -18.70 -13.20
N LEU A 502 -15.31 -17.99 -13.62
CA LEU A 502 -14.20 -17.64 -12.75
C LEU A 502 -14.69 -16.66 -11.67
N PHE A 503 -15.47 -15.65 -12.05
CA PHE A 503 -16.01 -14.65 -11.12
C PHE A 503 -16.79 -15.28 -9.97
N ASP A 504 -17.71 -16.20 -10.26
CA ASP A 504 -18.49 -16.92 -9.24
C ASP A 504 -17.61 -17.71 -8.24
N ARG A 505 -16.42 -18.16 -8.66
CA ARG A 505 -15.51 -18.97 -7.84
C ARG A 505 -14.45 -18.15 -7.10
N SER A 506 -14.18 -16.92 -7.55
CA SER A 506 -13.03 -16.11 -7.11
C SER A 506 -13.41 -14.78 -6.46
N PHE A 507 -14.69 -14.37 -6.55
CA PHE A 507 -15.18 -13.15 -5.91
C PHE A 507 -16.11 -13.48 -4.72
N PRO A 508 -15.96 -12.85 -3.53
CA PRO A 508 -14.94 -11.87 -3.16
C PRO A 508 -13.51 -12.45 -3.18
N THR A 509 -12.51 -11.60 -3.50
CA THR A 509 -11.11 -12.04 -3.52
C THR A 509 -10.69 -12.58 -2.14
N ALA A 510 -9.79 -13.58 -2.10
CA ALA A 510 -9.43 -14.24 -0.85
C ALA A 510 -8.73 -13.29 0.12
N ILE A 511 -7.85 -12.44 -0.40
CA ILE A 511 -7.12 -11.46 0.41
C ILE A 511 -6.80 -10.19 -0.38
N ARG A 512 -6.91 -9.05 0.32
CA ARG A 512 -6.50 -7.72 -0.14
C ARG A 512 -5.38 -7.19 0.73
N PRO A 513 -4.12 -7.44 0.36
CA PRO A 513 -2.96 -6.94 1.09
C PRO A 513 -2.61 -5.52 0.66
N GLN A 514 -2.25 -4.66 1.62
CA GLN A 514 -1.87 -3.27 1.35
C GLN A 514 -1.13 -2.63 2.53
N GLY A 515 -0.54 -1.46 2.30
CA GLY A 515 -0.06 -0.58 3.36
C GLY A 515 -1.19 0.26 3.97
N LYS A 516 -0.98 0.75 5.20
CA LYS A 516 -1.98 1.58 5.91
C LYS A 516 -2.24 2.92 5.23
N GLU A 517 -1.30 3.42 4.42
CA GLU A 517 -1.38 4.69 3.71
C GLU A 517 -2.49 4.77 2.65
N ILE A 518 -2.90 3.62 2.10
CA ILE A 518 -3.91 3.57 1.04
C ILE A 518 -5.26 2.99 1.51
N VAL A 519 -5.50 2.93 2.83
CA VAL A 519 -6.78 2.50 3.40
C VAL A 519 -7.90 3.48 3.03
N ARG A 520 -7.62 4.79 3.06
CA ARG A 520 -8.59 5.85 2.73
C ARG A 520 -8.92 5.95 1.23
N THR A 521 -8.05 5.41 0.38
CA THR A 521 -8.15 5.49 -1.07
C THR A 521 -8.47 4.11 -1.66
N TRP A 522 -7.46 3.31 -1.97
CA TRP A 522 -7.60 2.06 -2.70
C TRP A 522 -8.54 1.05 -2.02
N LEU A 523 -8.44 0.85 -0.68
CA LEU A 523 -9.35 -0.04 0.04
C LEU A 523 -10.78 0.51 0.06
N TYR A 524 -10.93 1.77 0.48
CA TYR A 524 -12.23 2.39 0.63
C TYR A 524 -13.00 2.46 -0.69
N TYR A 525 -12.38 2.94 -1.78
CA TYR A 525 -13.04 3.07 -3.07
C TYR A 525 -13.35 1.72 -3.72
N THR A 526 -12.58 0.67 -3.44
CA THR A 526 -12.94 -0.69 -3.85
C THR A 526 -14.15 -1.21 -3.09
N LEU A 527 -14.21 -1.01 -1.78
CA LEU A 527 -15.37 -1.39 -0.96
C LEU A 527 -16.62 -0.65 -1.42
N LEU A 528 -16.53 0.67 -1.64
CA LEU A 528 -17.61 1.50 -2.15
C LEU A 528 -18.18 0.97 -3.47
N LYS A 529 -17.34 0.71 -4.46
CA LYS A 529 -17.78 0.21 -5.76
C LYS A 529 -18.34 -1.21 -5.69
N SER A 530 -17.72 -2.09 -4.90
CA SER A 530 -18.24 -3.44 -4.67
C SER A 530 -19.62 -3.42 -4.00
N ALA A 531 -19.85 -2.51 -3.07
CA ALA A 531 -21.14 -2.30 -2.41
C ALA A 531 -22.20 -1.77 -3.40
N LEU A 532 -21.89 -0.71 -4.14
CA LEU A 532 -22.82 -0.09 -5.10
C LEU A 532 -23.20 -1.02 -6.25
N LEU A 533 -22.26 -1.83 -6.76
CA LEU A 533 -22.47 -2.72 -7.89
C LEU A 533 -23.11 -4.06 -7.50
N LEU A 534 -22.75 -4.62 -6.34
CA LEU A 534 -23.00 -6.03 -6.02
C LEU A 534 -23.62 -6.22 -4.63
N ASP A 535 -23.70 -5.19 -3.80
CA ASP A 535 -24.08 -5.25 -2.38
C ASP A 535 -23.31 -6.32 -1.59
N ARG A 536 -22.01 -6.48 -1.87
CA ARG A 536 -21.14 -7.51 -1.28
C ARG A 536 -19.79 -6.90 -0.89
N PRO A 537 -19.10 -7.47 0.13
CA PRO A 537 -17.70 -7.11 0.38
C PRO A 537 -16.85 -7.52 -0.83
N GLY A 538 -15.87 -6.70 -1.18
CA GLY A 538 -14.97 -6.99 -2.31
C GLY A 538 -13.94 -8.07 -2.03
N PHE A 539 -13.77 -8.47 -0.76
CA PHE A 539 -12.68 -9.34 -0.27
C PHE A 539 -13.06 -10.06 1.02
N GLN A 540 -12.54 -11.29 1.19
CA GLN A 540 -12.77 -12.11 2.40
C GLN A 540 -11.85 -11.64 3.55
N SER A 541 -10.59 -11.31 3.23
CA SER A 541 -9.61 -10.82 4.20
C SER A 541 -8.92 -9.55 3.71
N ILE A 542 -8.58 -8.68 4.65
CA ILE A 542 -7.83 -7.44 4.41
C ILE A 542 -6.57 -7.51 5.27
N TRP A 543 -5.41 -7.56 4.61
CA TRP A 543 -4.11 -7.55 5.28
C TRP A 543 -3.50 -6.16 5.18
N VAL A 544 -3.29 -5.49 6.32
CA VAL A 544 -2.81 -4.11 6.38
C VAL A 544 -1.47 -4.04 7.09
N ASP A 545 -0.42 -3.78 6.35
CA ASP A 545 0.96 -3.64 6.87
C ASP A 545 1.24 -2.20 7.35
N GLY A 546 2.28 -2.07 8.17
CA GLY A 546 2.82 -0.79 8.61
C GLY A 546 3.65 -0.08 7.54
N LEU A 547 4.15 1.11 7.87
CA LEU A 547 5.02 1.90 6.99
C LEU A 547 6.49 1.53 7.17
N GLY A 548 7.25 1.56 6.07
CA GLY A 548 8.70 1.55 6.10
C GLY A 548 9.24 2.91 6.57
N MET A 549 9.87 2.90 7.73
CA MET A 549 10.44 4.09 8.37
C MET A 549 11.97 4.10 8.21
N ASP A 550 12.58 5.27 8.28
CA ASP A 550 14.02 5.36 8.38
C ASP A 550 14.54 4.84 9.77
N PRO A 551 15.85 4.69 9.98
CA PRO A 551 16.36 4.17 11.26
C PRO A 551 15.95 4.96 12.50
N TRP A 552 15.46 6.18 12.34
CA TRP A 552 15.02 7.07 13.44
C TRP A 552 13.51 7.16 13.57
N GLY A 553 12.74 6.33 12.84
CA GLY A 553 11.29 6.28 12.93
C GLY A 553 10.55 7.38 12.17
N ARG A 554 11.16 8.00 11.14
CA ARG A 554 10.51 8.97 10.28
C ARG A 554 10.09 8.31 8.97
N LYS A 555 8.93 8.71 8.43
CA LYS A 555 8.50 8.29 7.09
C LYS A 555 9.58 8.63 6.05
N MET A 556 9.93 7.66 5.22
CA MET A 556 10.91 7.87 4.15
C MET A 556 10.28 8.63 3.00
N SER A 557 10.95 9.68 2.51
CA SER A 557 10.52 10.45 1.34
C SER A 557 11.70 11.09 0.60
N LYS A 558 11.49 11.37 -0.70
CA LYS A 558 12.48 12.09 -1.52
C LYS A 558 12.73 13.51 -0.99
N SER A 559 11.69 14.19 -0.50
CA SER A 559 11.79 15.55 0.04
C SER A 559 12.59 15.63 1.33
N LEU A 560 12.50 14.63 2.20
CA LEU A 560 13.30 14.54 3.43
C LEU A 560 14.75 14.10 3.18
N GLY A 561 15.05 13.53 2.00
CA GLY A 561 16.38 13.03 1.66
C GLY A 561 16.84 11.85 2.53
N ASN A 562 15.89 11.08 3.08
CA ASN A 562 16.11 9.91 3.92
C ASN A 562 15.72 8.59 3.21
N GLY A 563 15.44 8.63 1.90
CA GLY A 563 15.11 7.45 1.11
C GLY A 563 16.34 6.57 0.83
N ILE A 564 16.12 5.25 0.82
CA ILE A 564 17.11 4.22 0.44
C ILE A 564 16.60 3.55 -0.85
N ASP A 565 17.48 3.41 -1.83
CA ASP A 565 17.17 2.72 -3.08
C ASP A 565 17.09 1.21 -2.87
N ALA A 566 15.97 0.59 -3.32
CA ALA A 566 15.73 -0.82 -3.11
C ALA A 566 16.74 -1.71 -3.85
N ASP A 567 17.01 -1.42 -5.13
CA ASP A 567 17.92 -2.24 -5.93
C ASP A 567 19.33 -2.26 -5.35
N SER A 568 19.79 -1.11 -4.80
CA SER A 568 21.09 -1.03 -4.16
C SER A 568 21.21 -1.91 -2.91
N VAL A 569 20.11 -2.13 -2.18
CA VAL A 569 20.06 -3.04 -1.02
C VAL A 569 20.02 -4.50 -1.48
N LEU A 570 19.19 -4.82 -2.46
CA LEU A 570 19.06 -6.17 -3.02
C LEU A 570 20.34 -6.64 -3.75
N GLU A 571 21.11 -5.71 -4.32
CA GLU A 571 22.39 -5.98 -5.00
C GLU A 571 23.61 -5.91 -4.06
N CYS A 572 23.41 -5.53 -2.79
CA CYS A 572 24.51 -5.40 -1.83
C CYS A 572 25.15 -6.76 -1.54
N GLY A 573 26.42 -6.90 -1.93
CA GLY A 573 27.22 -8.14 -1.89
C GLY A 573 27.47 -8.80 -3.24
N ALA A 574 26.72 -8.44 -4.29
CA ALA A 574 26.92 -8.95 -5.63
C ALA A 574 28.24 -8.43 -6.24
N ALA A 575 29.04 -9.31 -6.84
CA ALA A 575 30.34 -8.99 -7.44
C ALA A 575 31.25 -8.20 -6.49
N GLY A 576 31.17 -8.46 -5.17
CA GLY A 576 31.95 -7.78 -4.14
C GLY A 576 31.53 -6.33 -3.87
N ARG A 577 30.38 -5.87 -4.39
CA ARG A 577 29.87 -4.51 -4.13
C ARG A 577 29.42 -4.37 -2.69
N THR A 578 29.90 -3.32 -2.01
CA THR A 578 29.41 -2.93 -0.69
C THR A 578 28.36 -1.84 -0.82
N GLY A 579 27.33 -1.87 0.03
CA GLY A 579 26.33 -0.82 0.11
C GLY A 579 26.82 0.37 0.93
N SER A 580 26.53 1.58 0.46
CA SER A 580 26.80 2.82 1.18
C SER A 580 25.70 3.83 0.87
N TRP A 581 24.84 4.12 1.85
CA TRP A 581 23.67 4.98 1.69
C TRP A 581 23.87 6.27 2.51
N LYS A 582 23.87 7.40 1.80
CA LYS A 582 23.93 8.73 2.41
C LYS A 582 22.50 9.24 2.59
N ILE A 583 22.06 9.35 3.82
CA ILE A 583 20.71 9.81 4.18
C ILE A 583 20.78 10.92 5.22
N LYS A 584 19.75 11.79 5.28
CA LYS A 584 19.65 12.82 6.32
C LYS A 584 19.14 12.20 7.62
N GLY A 585 19.92 12.33 8.69
CA GLY A 585 19.53 11.95 10.05
C GLY A 585 18.43 12.84 10.64
N ALA A 586 17.97 12.51 11.85
CA ALA A 586 16.93 13.26 12.56
C ALA A 586 17.36 14.71 12.88
N ASP A 587 18.65 14.93 13.06
CA ASP A 587 19.26 16.25 13.29
C ASP A 587 19.54 17.05 12.00
N GLY A 588 19.12 16.53 10.84
CA GLY A 588 19.34 17.14 9.53
C GLY A 588 20.74 16.92 8.94
N LYS A 589 21.67 16.30 9.68
CA LYS A 589 23.02 16.00 9.19
C LYS A 589 23.02 14.74 8.33
N GLN A 590 24.01 14.66 7.43
CA GLN A 590 24.21 13.45 6.63
C GLN A 590 24.81 12.32 7.48
N VAL A 591 24.15 11.17 7.43
CA VAL A 591 24.61 9.90 8.02
C VAL A 591 24.88 8.92 6.87
N VAL A 592 25.92 8.12 7.02
CA VAL A 592 26.28 7.08 6.05
C VAL A 592 26.03 5.72 6.68
N LEU A 593 25.04 4.98 6.17
CA LEU A 593 24.79 3.58 6.52
C LEU A 593 25.62 2.68 5.60
N LYS A 594 26.14 1.57 6.11
CA LYS A 594 27.00 0.65 5.35
C LYS A 594 26.59 -0.80 5.58
N ALA A 595 26.62 -1.58 4.52
CA ALA A 595 26.52 -3.05 4.61
C ALA A 595 27.39 -3.69 3.53
N ASN A 596 27.81 -4.94 3.76
CA ASN A 596 28.69 -5.66 2.83
C ASN A 596 27.93 -6.72 2.02
N LYS A 597 26.85 -7.24 2.58
CA LYS A 597 26.10 -8.36 1.98
C LYS A 597 24.68 -8.42 2.56
N ILE A 598 23.69 -8.24 1.71
CA ILE A 598 22.29 -8.39 2.07
C ILE A 598 21.62 -9.37 1.10
N GLY A 599 21.39 -8.96 -0.15
CA GLY A 599 20.66 -9.75 -1.14
C GLY A 599 19.17 -9.84 -0.83
N SER A 600 18.43 -10.52 -1.68
CA SER A 600 16.97 -10.65 -1.56
C SER A 600 16.56 -11.57 -0.43
N GLU A 601 17.26 -12.68 -0.23
CA GLU A 601 16.90 -13.67 0.79
C GLU A 601 17.07 -13.13 2.21
N CYS A 602 18.16 -12.40 2.47
CA CYS A 602 18.37 -11.76 3.76
C CYS A 602 17.35 -10.63 4.00
N PHE A 603 17.03 -9.84 2.96
CA PHE A 603 16.03 -8.79 3.01
C PHE A 603 14.62 -9.34 3.31
N ARG A 604 14.21 -10.42 2.63
CA ARG A 604 12.92 -11.09 2.87
C ARG A 604 12.82 -11.67 4.28
N LEU A 605 13.89 -12.35 4.73
CA LEU A 605 13.97 -12.92 6.07
C LEU A 605 13.87 -11.84 7.16
N TRP A 606 14.58 -10.72 6.95
CA TRP A 606 14.48 -9.56 7.85
C TRP A 606 13.03 -9.10 7.97
N LYS A 607 12.38 -8.77 6.87
CA LYS A 607 11.00 -8.23 6.93
C LYS A 607 10.03 -9.22 7.54
N ALA A 608 10.18 -10.52 7.28
CA ALA A 608 9.33 -11.55 7.86
C ALA A 608 9.51 -11.72 9.38
N CYS A 609 10.72 -11.42 9.91
CA CYS A 609 11.08 -11.64 11.31
C CYS A 609 11.14 -10.38 12.18
N ASP A 610 11.18 -9.16 11.59
CA ASP A 610 11.52 -7.95 12.35
C ASP A 610 10.29 -7.27 12.97
N ALA A 611 9.19 -7.19 12.24
CA ALA A 611 7.98 -6.52 12.70
C ALA A 611 6.72 -7.39 12.53
N GLN A 612 5.82 -7.29 13.51
CA GLN A 612 4.49 -7.90 13.39
C GLN A 612 3.68 -7.18 12.31
N VAL A 613 2.74 -7.90 11.71
CA VAL A 613 1.84 -7.34 10.71
C VAL A 613 1.09 -6.14 11.29
N GLY A 614 1.12 -5.03 10.55
CA GLY A 614 0.47 -3.77 10.92
C GLY A 614 1.33 -2.83 11.76
N ASP A 615 2.49 -3.25 12.24
CA ASP A 615 3.44 -2.38 12.90
C ASP A 615 4.38 -1.73 11.87
N ASP A 616 4.77 -0.48 12.13
CA ASP A 616 5.78 0.19 11.33
C ASP A 616 7.14 -0.51 11.51
N PHE A 617 7.92 -0.58 10.44
CA PHE A 617 9.20 -1.27 10.43
C PHE A 617 10.34 -0.34 10.02
N HIS A 618 11.49 -0.50 10.66
CA HIS A 618 12.63 0.38 10.46
C HIS A 618 13.61 -0.22 9.45
N ILE A 619 13.92 0.51 8.40
CA ILE A 619 14.81 0.07 7.33
C ILE A 619 16.22 0.55 7.64
N ASN A 620 17.03 -0.35 8.19
CA ASN A 620 18.45 -0.13 8.47
C ASN A 620 19.30 -1.23 7.84
N PRO A 621 19.98 -0.98 6.72
CA PRO A 621 20.82 -1.97 6.04
C PRO A 621 21.89 -2.64 6.93
N GLU A 622 22.48 -1.91 7.88
CA GLU A 622 23.48 -2.45 8.81
C GLU A 622 22.88 -3.51 9.74
N GLU A 623 21.67 -3.24 10.23
CA GLU A 623 20.95 -4.19 11.09
C GLU A 623 20.41 -5.39 10.31
N ILE A 624 19.95 -5.18 9.08
CA ILE A 624 19.51 -6.27 8.21
C ILE A 624 20.65 -7.28 8.03
N GLU A 625 21.84 -6.82 7.67
CA GLU A 625 23.01 -7.69 7.52
C GLU A 625 23.35 -8.40 8.84
N THR A 626 23.55 -7.63 9.92
CA THR A 626 24.08 -8.16 11.17
C THR A 626 23.16 -9.15 11.87
N LYS A 627 21.85 -8.91 11.81
CA LYS A 627 20.84 -9.74 12.48
C LYS A 627 20.44 -10.99 11.68
N TYR A 628 20.42 -10.90 10.35
CA TYR A 628 19.74 -11.94 9.53
C TYR A 628 20.65 -12.70 8.55
N TYR A 629 21.75 -12.13 8.08
CA TYR A 629 22.67 -12.89 7.22
C TYR A 629 23.32 -14.07 7.93
N GLY A 630 23.58 -13.93 9.24
CA GLY A 630 24.06 -15.01 10.09
C GLY A 630 23.10 -16.18 10.22
N VAL A 631 21.79 -15.92 10.19
CA VAL A 631 20.73 -16.96 10.22
C VAL A 631 20.82 -17.82 8.97
N LEU A 632 20.86 -17.19 7.75
CA LEU A 632 21.03 -17.93 6.50
C LEU A 632 22.32 -18.74 6.48
N THR A 633 23.42 -18.17 6.98
CA THR A 633 24.71 -18.87 7.08
C THR A 633 24.60 -20.13 7.97
N LYS A 634 23.92 -20.04 9.11
CA LYS A 634 23.76 -21.18 10.02
C LYS A 634 22.92 -22.30 9.40
N ILE A 635 21.79 -21.96 8.77
CA ILE A 635 20.92 -22.92 8.08
C ILE A 635 21.65 -23.57 6.88
N PHE A 636 22.41 -22.77 6.10
CA PHE A 636 23.23 -23.26 5.01
C PHE A 636 24.27 -24.28 5.48
N ASN A 637 24.94 -24.01 6.60
CA ASN A 637 25.93 -24.93 7.16
C ASN A 637 25.32 -26.24 7.64
N VAL A 638 24.10 -26.20 8.20
CA VAL A 638 23.36 -27.42 8.58
C VAL A 638 23.04 -28.26 7.35
N ALA A 639 22.48 -27.66 6.28
CA ALA A 639 22.18 -28.36 5.05
C ALA A 639 23.46 -28.92 4.36
N ARG A 640 24.55 -28.12 4.37
CA ARG A 640 25.85 -28.54 3.87
C ARG A 640 26.45 -29.69 4.69
N PHE A 641 26.27 -29.67 6.01
CA PHE A 641 26.68 -30.77 6.88
C PHE A 641 25.87 -32.04 6.56
N ALA A 642 24.54 -31.95 6.47
CA ALA A 642 23.69 -33.07 6.04
C ALA A 642 24.12 -33.67 4.70
N SER A 643 24.58 -32.83 3.76
CA SER A 643 25.02 -33.25 2.43
C SER A 643 26.28 -34.12 2.40
N GLN A 644 26.97 -34.33 3.52
CA GLN A 644 28.11 -35.27 3.66
C GLN A 644 27.65 -36.71 3.81
N PHE A 645 26.41 -36.92 4.20
CA PHE A 645 25.81 -38.23 4.40
C PHE A 645 24.87 -38.53 3.21
N GLU A 646 24.81 -39.80 2.84
CA GLU A 646 23.94 -40.21 1.72
C GLU A 646 22.47 -40.15 2.17
N SER A 647 21.65 -39.48 1.36
CA SER A 647 20.21 -39.39 1.66
C SER A 647 19.56 -40.76 1.45
N PRO A 648 18.77 -41.26 2.43
CA PRO A 648 17.94 -42.44 2.21
C PRO A 648 16.99 -42.28 1.01
N ASP A 649 16.77 -43.36 0.28
CA ASP A 649 15.86 -43.36 -0.89
C ASP A 649 14.41 -43.06 -0.48
N ASP A 650 13.99 -43.58 0.69
CA ASP A 650 12.66 -43.33 1.27
C ASP A 650 12.76 -42.53 2.57
N LEU A 651 12.34 -41.28 2.50
CA LEU A 651 12.19 -40.39 3.65
C LEU A 651 10.75 -40.35 4.18
N SER A 652 9.82 -41.15 3.65
CA SER A 652 8.43 -41.20 4.15
C SER A 652 8.25 -42.24 5.25
N SER A 653 9.03 -43.31 5.20
CA SER A 653 8.97 -44.42 6.15
C SER A 653 10.19 -44.40 7.07
N PRO A 654 10.02 -44.17 8.41
CA PRO A 654 11.13 -44.13 9.33
C PRO A 654 11.69 -45.53 9.58
N PRO A 655 13.03 -45.67 9.75
CA PRO A 655 13.61 -46.87 10.35
C PRO A 655 13.26 -47.00 11.84
N GLU A 656 13.81 -47.98 12.52
CA GLU A 656 13.83 -47.96 13.97
C GLU A 656 14.62 -46.74 14.46
N LEU A 657 13.97 -45.87 15.28
CA LEU A 657 14.52 -44.59 15.69
C LEU A 657 15.07 -44.64 17.09
N ASN A 658 16.20 -43.97 17.32
CA ASN A 658 16.73 -43.72 18.66
C ASN A 658 15.94 -42.62 19.38
N ILE A 659 16.02 -42.59 20.70
CA ILE A 659 15.20 -41.72 21.55
C ILE A 659 15.42 -40.22 21.26
N GLU A 660 16.68 -39.81 21.03
CA GLU A 660 17.01 -38.43 20.67
C GLU A 660 16.50 -38.03 19.27
N ASP A 661 16.37 -38.99 18.37
CA ASP A 661 15.82 -38.79 17.04
C ASP A 661 14.30 -38.62 17.12
N ILE A 662 13.64 -39.43 17.95
CA ILE A 662 12.21 -39.30 18.25
C ILE A 662 11.93 -37.96 18.93
N TRP A 663 12.78 -37.55 19.88
CA TRP A 663 12.65 -36.25 20.55
C TRP A 663 12.70 -35.08 19.57
N ILE A 664 13.73 -35.01 18.71
CA ILE A 664 13.82 -33.88 17.78
C ILE A 664 12.72 -33.86 16.73
N LEU A 665 12.24 -35.05 16.30
CA LEU A 665 11.07 -35.15 15.42
C LEU A 665 9.80 -34.65 16.11
N SER A 666 9.67 -34.87 17.42
CA SER A 666 8.54 -34.35 18.20
C SER A 666 8.55 -32.80 18.28
N GLU A 667 9.74 -32.21 18.48
CA GLU A 667 9.93 -30.76 18.46
C GLU A 667 9.72 -30.16 17.07
N PHE A 668 10.15 -30.88 16.04
CA PHE A 668 9.90 -30.50 14.65
C PHE A 668 8.40 -30.50 14.31
N ASP A 669 7.68 -31.57 14.69
CA ASP A 669 6.23 -31.69 14.53
C ASP A 669 5.47 -30.54 15.23
N ARG A 670 5.84 -30.23 16.49
CA ARG A 670 5.30 -29.08 17.23
C ARG A 670 5.53 -27.77 16.50
N SER A 671 6.74 -27.57 15.98
CA SER A 671 7.11 -26.39 15.23
C SER A 671 6.33 -26.27 13.92
N MET A 672 6.19 -27.38 13.19
CA MET A 672 5.44 -27.42 11.92
C MET A 672 3.94 -27.20 12.14
N ALA A 673 3.34 -27.74 13.20
CA ALA A 673 1.94 -27.46 13.54
C ALA A 673 1.71 -25.95 13.80
N LYS A 674 2.64 -25.31 14.51
CA LYS A 674 2.58 -23.86 14.75
C LYS A 674 2.76 -23.06 13.46
N VAL A 675 3.67 -23.46 12.57
CA VAL A 675 3.91 -22.82 11.27
C VAL A 675 2.70 -23.01 10.35
N GLU A 676 2.13 -24.21 10.26
CA GLU A 676 0.93 -24.47 9.44
C GLU A 676 -0.24 -23.59 9.86
N LYS A 677 -0.48 -23.49 11.18
CA LYS A 677 -1.51 -22.60 11.71
C LYS A 677 -1.23 -21.14 11.36
N ALA A 678 0.00 -20.69 11.53
CA ALA A 678 0.41 -19.33 11.21
C ALA A 678 0.22 -19.00 9.71
N TRP A 679 0.58 -19.93 8.79
CA TRP A 679 0.32 -19.77 7.36
C TRP A 679 -1.18 -19.71 7.02
N LYS A 680 -2.03 -20.52 7.68
CA LYS A 680 -3.49 -20.45 7.54
C LYS A 680 -4.05 -19.13 8.05
N ASP A 681 -3.48 -18.60 9.11
CA ASP A 681 -3.89 -17.33 9.73
C ASP A 681 -3.25 -16.10 9.07
N VAL A 682 -2.34 -16.30 8.08
CA VAL A 682 -1.56 -15.23 7.44
C VAL A 682 -0.70 -14.46 8.46
N ASP A 683 -0.26 -15.15 9.51
CA ASP A 683 0.67 -14.63 10.52
C ASP A 683 2.11 -14.96 10.14
N ILE A 684 2.66 -14.12 9.24
CA ILE A 684 4.01 -14.30 8.69
C ILE A 684 5.06 -14.27 9.81
N TYR A 685 4.92 -13.34 10.75
CA TYR A 685 5.88 -13.13 11.83
C TYR A 685 6.02 -14.39 12.70
N THR A 686 4.91 -14.96 13.16
CA THR A 686 4.92 -16.18 13.99
C THR A 686 5.54 -17.36 13.23
N ALA A 687 5.21 -17.53 11.94
CA ALA A 687 5.81 -18.59 11.14
C ALA A 687 7.32 -18.40 10.96
N ALA A 688 7.76 -17.20 10.62
CA ALA A 688 9.17 -16.85 10.39
C ALA A 688 10.01 -17.01 11.68
N GLN A 689 9.52 -16.52 12.82
CA GLN A 689 10.20 -16.65 14.10
C GLN A 689 10.29 -18.12 14.55
N THR A 690 9.23 -18.91 14.32
CA THR A 690 9.23 -20.35 14.67
C THR A 690 10.27 -21.10 13.83
N LEU A 691 10.29 -20.88 12.52
CA LEU A 691 11.27 -21.50 11.61
C LEU A 691 12.70 -21.06 11.95
N LYS A 692 12.93 -19.74 12.16
CA LYS A 692 14.24 -19.22 12.57
C LYS A 692 14.71 -19.86 13.87
N SER A 693 13.86 -19.92 14.89
CA SER A 693 14.21 -20.49 16.19
C SER A 693 14.56 -21.98 16.08
N PHE A 694 13.77 -22.78 15.38
CA PHE A 694 14.07 -24.19 15.15
C PHE A 694 15.37 -24.36 14.33
N GLY A 695 15.51 -23.70 13.20
CA GLY A 695 16.63 -23.85 12.25
C GLY A 695 17.97 -23.30 12.76
N THR A 696 17.97 -22.43 13.80
CA THR A 696 19.20 -21.87 14.37
C THR A 696 19.39 -22.22 15.84
N GLY A 697 18.39 -22.77 16.52
CA GLY A 697 18.40 -23.13 17.93
C GLY A 697 18.47 -24.64 18.16
N ILE A 698 17.34 -25.23 18.57
CA ILE A 698 17.24 -26.58 19.08
C ILE A 698 17.83 -27.63 18.13
N PHE A 699 17.53 -27.56 16.84
CA PHE A 699 18.01 -28.55 15.87
C PHE A 699 19.53 -28.55 15.71
N PRO A 700 20.20 -27.43 15.33
CA PRO A 700 21.66 -27.45 15.15
C PRO A 700 22.47 -27.41 16.46
N SER A 701 21.94 -26.81 17.53
CA SER A 701 22.74 -26.59 18.74
C SER A 701 22.66 -27.77 19.72
N HIS A 702 21.56 -28.53 19.74
CA HIS A 702 21.37 -29.61 20.64
C HIS A 702 21.36 -30.95 19.91
N TRP A 703 20.35 -31.26 19.10
CA TRP A 703 20.26 -32.57 18.46
C TRP A 703 21.44 -32.90 17.55
N LEU A 704 21.85 -31.95 16.68
CA LEU A 704 22.95 -32.19 15.75
C LEU A 704 24.26 -32.51 16.49
N GLU A 705 24.52 -31.80 17.60
CA GLU A 705 25.71 -32.03 18.41
C GLU A 705 25.64 -33.41 19.11
N MET A 706 24.48 -33.82 19.64
CA MET A 706 24.29 -35.14 20.22
C MET A 706 24.46 -36.28 19.20
N SER A 707 24.04 -36.06 17.96
CA SER A 707 24.01 -37.10 16.91
C SER A 707 25.26 -37.16 16.05
N LYS A 708 26.23 -36.23 16.24
CA LYS A 708 27.42 -36.15 15.35
C LYS A 708 28.23 -37.43 15.25
N SER A 709 28.55 -38.08 16.38
CA SER A 709 29.30 -39.34 16.37
C SER A 709 28.54 -40.43 15.60
N ARG A 710 27.26 -40.57 15.84
CA ARG A 710 26.38 -41.54 15.22
C ARG A 710 26.29 -41.33 13.71
N LEU A 711 26.17 -40.09 13.26
CA LEU A 711 26.18 -39.71 11.82
C LEU A 711 27.49 -40.13 11.15
N TYR A 712 28.64 -39.91 11.80
CA TYR A 712 29.94 -40.30 11.26
C TYR A 712 30.15 -41.82 11.27
N ASP A 713 29.52 -42.55 12.18
CA ASP A 713 29.53 -43.99 12.26
C ASP A 713 28.53 -44.66 11.29
N GLY A 714 27.74 -43.85 10.55
CA GLY A 714 26.80 -44.36 9.57
C GLY A 714 25.48 -44.88 10.16
N ASP A 715 25.06 -44.35 11.31
CA ASP A 715 23.80 -44.71 11.97
C ASP A 715 22.61 -44.34 11.07
N ILE A 716 21.75 -45.32 10.80
CA ILE A 716 20.62 -45.20 9.89
C ILE A 716 19.55 -44.26 10.44
N SER A 717 19.29 -44.35 11.79
CA SER A 717 18.31 -43.53 12.47
C SER A 717 18.66 -42.03 12.39
N ALA A 718 19.90 -41.67 12.75
CA ALA A 718 20.39 -40.29 12.69
C ALA A 718 20.46 -39.77 11.26
N THR A 719 20.88 -40.60 10.29
CA THR A 719 20.96 -40.24 8.87
C THR A 719 19.57 -39.98 8.27
N TRP A 720 18.62 -40.83 8.56
CA TRP A 720 17.22 -40.63 8.14
C TRP A 720 16.65 -39.33 8.75
N THR A 721 16.85 -39.15 10.05
CA THR A 721 16.32 -38.02 10.81
C THR A 721 16.85 -36.68 10.28
N ILE A 722 18.17 -36.56 10.06
CA ILE A 722 18.73 -35.29 9.55
C ILE A 722 18.18 -34.93 8.15
N HIS A 723 18.09 -35.92 7.25
CA HIS A 723 17.57 -35.69 5.92
C HIS A 723 16.07 -35.45 5.91
N ARG A 724 15.31 -36.12 6.75
CA ARG A 724 13.87 -35.87 6.89
C ARG A 724 13.60 -34.45 7.35
N ILE A 725 14.27 -34.00 8.43
CA ILE A 725 14.09 -32.65 8.98
C ILE A 725 14.56 -31.58 7.98
N VAL A 726 15.76 -31.74 7.41
CA VAL A 726 16.29 -30.73 6.45
C VAL A 726 15.38 -30.59 5.24
N ARG A 727 14.93 -31.72 4.62
CA ARG A 727 14.02 -31.68 3.48
C ARG A 727 12.72 -30.94 3.79
N ASP A 728 12.10 -31.28 4.90
CA ASP A 728 10.79 -30.76 5.28
C ASP A 728 10.88 -29.33 5.81
N PHE A 729 11.96 -28.99 6.52
CA PHE A 729 12.26 -27.63 6.95
C PHE A 729 12.43 -26.67 5.74
N LEU A 730 13.19 -27.10 4.72
CA LEU A 730 13.38 -26.30 3.51
C LEU A 730 12.05 -26.06 2.78
N SER A 731 11.13 -27.04 2.77
CA SER A 731 9.80 -26.84 2.21
C SER A 731 8.97 -25.82 3.03
N ALA A 732 8.98 -25.92 4.36
CA ALA A 732 8.26 -24.97 5.22
C ALA A 732 8.85 -23.55 5.19
N PHE A 733 10.16 -23.41 4.94
CA PHE A 733 10.90 -22.15 4.90
C PHE A 733 10.86 -21.48 3.51
N SER A 734 10.47 -22.23 2.46
CA SER A 734 10.47 -21.73 1.07
C SER A 734 9.61 -20.50 0.81
N PRO A 735 8.47 -20.25 1.52
CA PRO A 735 7.76 -19.00 1.33
C PRO A 735 8.58 -17.76 1.68
N ILE A 736 9.47 -17.84 2.66
CA ILE A 736 10.30 -16.71 3.12
C ILE A 736 11.55 -16.56 2.26
N CYS A 737 12.30 -17.65 2.05
CA CYS A 737 13.59 -17.67 1.38
C CYS A 737 13.58 -18.63 0.15
N PRO A 738 12.90 -18.26 -0.95
CA PRO A 738 12.62 -19.19 -2.06
C PRO A 738 13.86 -19.66 -2.81
N PHE A 739 14.80 -18.79 -3.13
CA PHE A 739 15.99 -19.15 -3.90
C PHE A 739 16.98 -19.96 -3.07
N PHE A 740 17.12 -19.60 -1.81
CA PHE A 740 17.94 -20.29 -0.83
C PHE A 740 17.47 -21.75 -0.66
N THR A 741 16.19 -21.93 -0.42
CA THR A 741 15.59 -23.25 -0.20
C THR A 741 15.54 -24.07 -1.50
N HIS A 742 15.29 -23.42 -2.64
CA HIS A 742 15.33 -24.05 -3.95
C HIS A 742 16.72 -24.66 -4.23
N TYR A 743 17.78 -23.85 -4.09
CA TYR A 743 19.15 -24.31 -4.28
C TYR A 743 19.51 -25.51 -3.39
N LEU A 744 19.27 -25.39 -2.10
CA LEU A 744 19.60 -26.45 -1.15
C LEU A 744 18.80 -27.73 -1.42
N SER A 745 17.51 -27.59 -1.68
CA SER A 745 16.62 -28.73 -1.91
C SER A 745 16.93 -29.47 -3.22
N THR A 746 17.16 -28.76 -4.32
CA THR A 746 17.49 -29.38 -5.62
C THR A 746 18.86 -30.04 -5.59
N THR A 747 19.84 -29.44 -4.91
CA THR A 747 21.19 -30.00 -4.76
C THR A 747 21.19 -31.27 -3.91
N LEU A 748 20.42 -31.29 -2.81
CA LEU A 748 20.39 -32.44 -1.88
C LEU A 748 19.55 -33.60 -2.40
N TYR A 749 18.37 -33.30 -2.95
CA TYR A 749 17.32 -34.31 -3.20
C TYR A 749 16.94 -34.43 -4.67
N GLY A 750 17.62 -33.72 -5.58
CA GLY A 750 17.43 -33.85 -7.04
C GLY A 750 16.01 -33.60 -7.53
N SER A 751 15.17 -32.95 -6.71
CA SER A 751 13.75 -32.75 -7.00
C SER A 751 13.52 -31.45 -7.78
N SER A 752 12.40 -31.41 -8.49
CA SER A 752 11.78 -30.15 -8.95
C SER A 752 11.63 -29.15 -7.77
N SER A 753 11.41 -27.89 -8.08
CA SER A 753 11.31 -26.79 -7.10
C SER A 753 10.56 -27.16 -5.81
N VAL A 754 11.03 -26.65 -4.67
CA VAL A 754 10.32 -26.75 -3.36
C VAL A 754 8.92 -26.15 -3.41
N ASP A 755 8.66 -25.22 -4.33
CA ASP A 755 7.37 -24.53 -4.48
C ASP A 755 6.21 -25.44 -4.88
N VAL A 756 6.51 -26.63 -5.42
CA VAL A 756 5.47 -27.61 -5.81
C VAL A 756 5.24 -28.70 -4.78
N ARG A 757 5.95 -28.67 -3.64
CA ARG A 757 5.74 -29.61 -2.54
C ARG A 757 4.55 -29.21 -1.68
N ALA A 758 3.88 -30.22 -1.11
CA ALA A 758 2.87 -29.98 -0.08
C ALA A 758 3.55 -29.62 1.25
N PHE A 759 2.78 -28.98 2.13
CA PHE A 759 3.23 -28.66 3.47
C PHE A 759 3.65 -29.95 4.21
N PRO A 760 4.85 -29.96 4.83
CA PRO A 760 5.39 -31.18 5.46
C PRO A 760 4.58 -31.59 6.70
N ARG A 761 4.29 -32.88 6.79
CA ARG A 761 3.60 -33.51 7.92
C ARG A 761 4.30 -34.80 8.32
N LEU A 762 4.23 -35.12 9.61
CA LEU A 762 4.72 -36.35 10.17
C LEU A 762 3.55 -37.25 10.65
N PRO A 763 2.72 -37.78 9.75
CA PRO A 763 1.45 -38.44 10.13
C PRO A 763 1.64 -39.66 11.01
N SER A 764 2.77 -40.35 10.88
CA SER A 764 3.07 -41.60 11.65
C SER A 764 3.33 -41.36 13.14
N PHE A 765 3.62 -40.12 13.54
CA PHE A 765 4.02 -39.78 14.91
C PHE A 765 3.11 -38.74 15.56
N HIS A 766 2.28 -38.06 14.79
CA HIS A 766 1.44 -36.96 15.30
C HIS A 766 0.52 -37.45 16.43
N GLY A 767 0.59 -36.77 17.60
CA GLY A 767 -0.25 -37.06 18.76
C GLY A 767 0.13 -38.33 19.54
N SER A 768 1.33 -38.90 19.33
CA SER A 768 1.79 -40.05 20.13
C SER A 768 2.09 -39.63 21.58
N GLU A 769 1.76 -40.49 22.57
CA GLU A 769 2.10 -40.26 23.99
C GLU A 769 3.61 -40.04 24.18
N LEU A 770 4.43 -40.77 23.44
CA LEU A 770 5.88 -40.64 23.47
C LEU A 770 6.36 -39.24 23.05
N PHE A 771 5.74 -38.63 22.05
CA PHE A 771 6.08 -37.27 21.67
C PHE A 771 5.84 -36.28 22.82
N GLU A 772 4.69 -36.36 23.46
CA GLU A 772 4.39 -35.50 24.62
C GLU A 772 5.32 -35.76 25.81
N GLU A 773 5.64 -37.02 26.11
CA GLU A 773 6.61 -37.37 27.15
C GLU A 773 7.99 -36.75 26.88
N LEU A 774 8.48 -36.81 25.64
CA LEU A 774 9.78 -36.28 25.29
C LEU A 774 9.82 -34.74 25.25
N ARG A 775 8.73 -34.13 24.84
CA ARG A 775 8.60 -32.64 24.78
C ARG A 775 8.75 -31.98 26.14
N VAL A 776 8.21 -32.58 27.23
CA VAL A 776 8.35 -32.00 28.56
C VAL A 776 9.80 -32.01 29.08
N LYS A 777 10.69 -32.79 28.44
CA LYS A 777 12.11 -32.86 28.78
C LYS A 777 12.96 -31.78 28.04
N THR A 778 12.43 -31.12 27.05
CA THR A 778 13.16 -30.20 26.17
C THR A 778 13.83 -29.08 26.96
N GLU A 779 13.09 -28.37 27.82
CA GLU A 779 13.63 -27.26 28.60
C GLU A 779 14.79 -27.71 29.50
N SER A 780 14.60 -28.80 30.22
CA SER A 780 15.64 -29.37 31.07
C SER A 780 16.87 -29.84 30.28
N LEU A 781 16.69 -30.36 29.08
CA LEU A 781 17.77 -30.74 28.18
C LEU A 781 18.57 -29.54 27.69
N GLU A 782 17.89 -28.47 27.29
CA GLU A 782 18.53 -27.19 26.87
C GLU A 782 19.26 -26.51 28.03
N GLU A 783 18.68 -26.53 29.23
CA GLU A 783 19.29 -26.00 30.45
C GLU A 783 20.54 -26.79 30.83
N PHE A 784 20.45 -28.13 30.82
CA PHE A 784 21.59 -28.99 31.10
C PHE A 784 22.75 -28.74 30.12
N ASN A 785 22.49 -28.75 28.83
CA ASN A 785 23.51 -28.47 27.83
C ASN A 785 24.14 -27.07 28.02
N SER A 786 23.33 -26.07 28.29
CA SER A 786 23.77 -24.70 28.55
C SER A 786 24.62 -24.60 29.81
N MET A 787 24.27 -25.33 30.85
CA MET A 787 25.02 -25.43 32.12
C MET A 787 26.39 -26.06 31.86
N VAL A 788 26.48 -27.17 31.12
CA VAL A 788 27.75 -27.85 30.84
C VAL A 788 28.64 -26.97 29.98
N TRP A 789 28.13 -26.29 28.97
CA TRP A 789 28.90 -25.37 28.13
C TRP A 789 29.46 -24.18 28.93
N ARG A 790 28.67 -23.62 29.86
CA ARG A 790 29.11 -22.55 30.77
C ARG A 790 30.19 -23.03 31.69
N GLU A 791 30.03 -24.19 32.29
CA GLU A 791 31.02 -24.80 33.20
C GLU A 791 32.37 -25.03 32.48
N LYS A 792 32.35 -25.59 31.26
CA LYS A 792 33.56 -25.76 30.46
C LYS A 792 34.24 -24.42 30.18
N LYS A 793 33.46 -23.39 29.82
CA LYS A 793 33.99 -22.06 29.57
C LYS A 793 34.63 -21.44 30.83
N GLU A 794 34.00 -21.57 31.97
CA GLU A 794 34.49 -21.06 33.24
C GLU A 794 35.80 -21.75 33.68
N ARG A 795 35.92 -23.06 33.41
CA ARG A 795 37.16 -23.84 33.63
C ARG A 795 38.21 -23.64 32.51
N GLY A 796 37.95 -22.80 31.48
CA GLY A 796 38.87 -22.58 30.38
C GLY A 796 39.04 -23.78 29.44
N LEU A 797 38.10 -24.72 29.46
CA LEU A 797 38.09 -25.92 28.64
C LEU A 797 37.47 -25.66 27.26
N SER A 798 37.97 -26.38 26.25
CA SER A 798 37.28 -26.39 24.95
C SER A 798 35.97 -27.18 25.06
N LEU A 799 35.00 -26.95 24.18
CA LEU A 799 33.73 -27.70 24.19
C LEU A 799 33.94 -29.21 23.97
N LYS A 800 35.04 -29.61 23.37
CA LYS A 800 35.42 -31.02 23.14
C LYS A 800 36.27 -31.66 24.26
N SER A 801 36.70 -30.88 25.23
CA SER A 801 37.49 -31.42 26.34
C SER A 801 36.60 -32.26 27.24
N PRO A 802 37.13 -33.38 27.83
CA PRO A 802 36.40 -34.12 28.85
C PRO A 802 36.16 -33.22 30.07
N ILE A 803 35.06 -33.52 30.76
CA ILE A 803 34.72 -32.84 32.02
C ILE A 803 34.15 -33.88 33.00
N SER A 804 34.71 -33.87 34.20
CA SER A 804 34.24 -34.71 35.33
C SER A 804 33.36 -33.90 36.27
N ASP A 805 32.75 -34.59 37.22
CA ASP A 805 31.93 -34.03 38.31
C ASP A 805 30.58 -33.41 37.89
N ILE A 806 30.11 -33.74 36.67
CA ILE A 806 28.76 -33.35 36.21
C ILE A 806 27.85 -34.58 36.23
N GLN A 807 26.79 -34.50 37.00
CA GLN A 807 25.76 -35.54 37.02
C GLN A 807 24.60 -35.19 36.11
N ILE A 808 24.18 -36.17 35.29
CA ILE A 808 22.97 -36.02 34.45
C ILE A 808 21.75 -36.19 35.40
N PRO A 809 20.80 -35.23 35.40
CA PRO A 809 19.58 -35.33 36.18
C PRO A 809 18.79 -36.60 35.83
N GLU A 810 18.23 -37.31 36.85
CA GLU A 810 17.43 -38.51 36.65
C GLU A 810 16.30 -38.34 35.63
N PHE A 811 15.72 -37.16 35.58
CA PHE A 811 14.69 -36.79 34.61
C PHE A 811 15.16 -36.85 33.12
N LEU A 812 16.47 -36.79 32.88
CA LEU A 812 17.10 -36.86 31.56
C LEU A 812 17.76 -38.23 31.27
N ASN A 813 17.53 -39.26 32.10
CA ASN A 813 18.16 -40.57 31.97
C ASN A 813 17.97 -41.22 30.59
N LEU A 814 16.89 -40.92 29.88
CA LEU A 814 16.65 -41.38 28.52
C LEU A 814 17.70 -40.87 27.51
N PHE A 815 18.39 -39.81 27.81
CA PHE A 815 19.40 -39.17 26.96
C PHE A 815 20.84 -39.38 27.46
N THR A 816 21.07 -40.25 28.46
CA THR A 816 22.36 -40.39 29.11
C THR A 816 23.49 -40.66 28.15
N ASP A 817 23.37 -41.62 27.24
CA ASP A 817 24.44 -41.96 26.29
C ASP A 817 24.73 -40.79 25.32
N ALA A 818 23.69 -40.13 24.84
CA ALA A 818 23.80 -39.00 23.95
C ALA A 818 24.50 -37.79 24.63
N LEU A 819 24.15 -37.50 25.89
CA LEU A 819 24.73 -36.41 26.69
C LEU A 819 26.18 -36.69 27.12
N VAL A 820 26.47 -37.93 27.49
CA VAL A 820 27.85 -38.37 27.80
C VAL A 820 28.74 -38.19 26.57
N ASN A 821 28.30 -38.66 25.43
CA ASN A 821 29.04 -38.55 24.16
C ASN A 821 29.18 -37.08 23.70
N MET A 822 28.12 -36.31 23.78
CA MET A 822 28.10 -34.89 23.35
C MET A 822 29.07 -34.04 24.15
N HIS A 823 29.06 -34.24 25.46
CA HIS A 823 29.83 -33.40 26.37
C HIS A 823 31.15 -34.05 26.84
N ASN A 824 31.47 -35.29 26.43
CA ASN A 824 32.60 -36.05 26.96
C ASN A 824 32.61 -36.02 28.50
N LEU A 825 31.49 -36.48 29.13
CA LEU A 825 31.37 -36.57 30.58
C LEU A 825 32.14 -37.82 31.07
N GLU A 826 32.96 -37.64 32.15
CA GLU A 826 33.76 -38.69 32.80
C GLU A 826 33.17 -39.05 34.20
#